data_415f9891523182cb4bf017d635cd65b0
#
_entry.id   415f9891523182cb4bf017d635cd65b0
#
_cell.length_a   1.000
_cell.length_b   1.000
_cell.length_c   1.000
_cell.angle_alpha   90.00
_cell.angle_beta   90.00
_cell.angle_gamma   90.00
#
_symmetry.space_group_name_H-M   'P 1'
#
loop_
_entity.id
_entity.type
_entity.pdbx_description
1 polymer ?
#
loop_
_entity_poly.entity_id
_entity_poly.type
_entity_poly.pdbx_seq_one_letter_code
_entity_poly.pdbx_strand_id
1 'polypeptide(L)'
;MTRLYTFLRRHYALGLSFLLPFAIIFIYGLSRHVFPFGGQTIMTVDLGQQYIDFFAYFRTTLLQHPDTFFYSFAKGLGGDMLGVWAYYLMSPFNLLVLLTPGKWLSFGIWLMVLLKYGFSGLSFAYYLKKSRLLSGWWLPTLSLAYALSGFAIANQFNVMWLDAMIWLPLVILGIEQLFERHRFWLYPLSLAALLIINYYMGYMVCLFVIAYFFWASVHHFKTWRQTCLAYLKFAGGSILAGLLAAWLLLPTFFQLTQSKGQYTIQKIHWKIDYNPLKILSKLVVGNFNFDQMPKGEPNIFVGSLVLIGFIAYFLTRSIPIKERLAALLVTGFLGLSLCFEPLDLLWHGMQFPVWYPYRFSYVISFWLIVLAVQRLHYQPQFKWYSLLAPLLLLAASLAYTFKHVKTFSALSERQVLLSVGFLIAVSLILMLPARFKRYTTVFLLLVTGGEMTANAVLSLNQISYVSQKDYADYTEQLQSAVAAVPNKVPFQRIGKTFMRTKNDPMQANYFGGSHFNSMLEPSYPKFMGSIGEPAGDGSVADTNQTMFTDALLSYRYYLNSTSVQATVPRSTNKPDLSDYRQIKQNGQIAIYQNDNALPLGFAASDKVLKHKVTADYPILEQGNIATKLTDNPTLGNQLFTLQYFNTVSYQNTKQKPKLNETFLRINSKNDAHVTYTFTPTTNDPYYLTLGSSLEKNAVRLTLNGQPITQYDTFRDTVALNLTNKALGKPQTLDIAFSKDEIWLQNINLYSLNLETLSKITTQLKQSPLHIKHFSNTHISGDITIKHKNQVLMTTIPYAPGWQVTVDNHPVKAVKGLKNFIAVPLKAGHHQIKLTYRLPYFKLGLLISVVSGLMAILIAIITRYFRRRRLF
;
A
#
# COMPACT_ATOMS: atom_id res chain seq x y z
N MET A 1 32.22 22.75 -29.30
CA MET A 1 31.32 23.72 -28.62
C MET A 1 30.05 24.05 -29.43
N THR A 2 30.12 24.32 -30.73
CA THR A 2 28.97 24.74 -31.57
C THR A 2 27.82 23.70 -31.61
N ARG A 3 28.14 22.40 -31.73
CA ARG A 3 27.10 21.32 -31.72
C ARG A 3 26.36 21.20 -30.38
N LEU A 4 27.07 21.34 -29.25
CA LEU A 4 26.48 21.31 -27.92
C LEU A 4 25.59 22.53 -27.68
N TYR A 5 26.05 23.72 -28.06
CA TYR A 5 25.25 24.96 -27.97
C TYR A 5 23.97 24.89 -28.80
N THR A 6 24.06 24.39 -30.02
CA THR A 6 22.90 24.21 -30.93
C THR A 6 21.92 23.16 -30.34
N PHE A 7 22.45 22.07 -29.77
CA PHE A 7 21.65 21.05 -29.09
C PHE A 7 20.93 21.65 -27.88
N LEU A 8 21.64 22.34 -26.99
CA LEU A 8 21.07 22.99 -25.81
C LEU A 8 20.00 24.01 -26.19
N ARG A 9 20.29 24.88 -27.20
CA ARG A 9 19.32 25.87 -27.71
C ARG A 9 18.06 25.20 -28.29
N ARG A 10 18.17 24.00 -28.87
CA ARG A 10 17.04 23.26 -29.44
C ARG A 10 16.21 22.51 -28.38
N HIS A 11 16.82 22.20 -27.24
CA HIS A 11 16.22 21.35 -26.21
C HIS A 11 16.05 22.02 -24.85
N TYR A 12 16.43 23.29 -24.68
CA TYR A 12 16.39 23.99 -23.39
C TYR A 12 15.02 23.90 -22.69
N ALA A 13 13.92 24.02 -23.44
CA ALA A 13 12.58 24.01 -22.88
C ALA A 13 12.21 22.64 -22.31
N LEU A 14 12.68 21.53 -22.93
CA LEU A 14 12.53 20.19 -22.37
C LEU A 14 13.39 20.00 -21.13
N GLY A 15 14.64 20.50 -21.15
CA GLY A 15 15.52 20.47 -19.99
C GLY A 15 14.94 21.23 -18.80
N LEU A 16 14.42 22.43 -19.03
CA LEU A 16 13.73 23.20 -17.98
C LEU A 16 12.45 22.54 -17.47
N SER A 17 11.71 21.85 -18.34
CA SER A 17 10.52 21.09 -17.94
C SER A 17 10.82 19.92 -17.02
N PHE A 18 12.05 19.37 -17.07
CA PHE A 18 12.55 18.41 -16.09
C PHE A 18 13.10 19.10 -14.84
N LEU A 19 14.01 20.07 -15.05
CA LEU A 19 14.80 20.64 -13.96
C LEU A 19 13.96 21.47 -12.97
N LEU A 20 12.95 22.22 -13.44
CA LEU A 20 12.18 23.11 -12.57
C LEU A 20 11.37 22.35 -11.53
N PRO A 21 10.52 21.36 -11.87
CA PRO A 21 9.78 20.62 -10.84
C PRO A 21 10.73 19.82 -9.94
N PHE A 22 11.80 19.24 -10.48
CA PHE A 22 12.85 18.58 -9.70
C PHE A 22 13.46 19.55 -8.67
N ALA A 23 13.91 20.73 -9.12
CA ALA A 23 14.60 21.71 -8.27
C ALA A 23 13.67 22.30 -7.19
N ILE A 24 12.40 22.57 -7.51
CA ILE A 24 11.42 23.10 -6.55
C ILE A 24 11.26 22.12 -5.38
N ILE A 25 11.03 20.82 -5.67
CA ILE A 25 10.85 19.81 -4.62
C ILE A 25 12.17 19.51 -3.91
N PHE A 26 13.31 19.56 -4.61
CA PHE A 26 14.64 19.43 -4.01
C PHE A 26 14.92 20.56 -3.01
N ILE A 27 14.72 21.82 -3.41
CA ILE A 27 14.93 23.00 -2.55
C ILE A 27 13.97 22.96 -1.36
N TYR A 28 12.70 22.56 -1.58
CA TYR A 28 11.77 22.33 -0.50
C TYR A 28 12.28 21.26 0.48
N GLY A 29 12.80 20.14 0.00
CA GLY A 29 13.39 19.09 0.83
C GLY A 29 14.60 19.60 1.66
N LEU A 30 15.45 20.47 1.06
CA LEU A 30 16.54 21.14 1.80
C LEU A 30 15.98 22.01 2.95
N SER A 31 14.95 22.80 2.70
CA SER A 31 14.31 23.64 3.73
C SER A 31 13.65 22.83 4.85
N ARG A 32 13.29 21.58 4.59
CA ARG A 32 12.74 20.62 5.56
C ARG A 32 13.81 19.73 6.20
N HIS A 33 15.09 20.02 5.95
CA HIS A 33 16.22 19.24 6.49
C HIS A 33 16.14 17.74 6.17
N VAL A 34 15.75 17.38 4.93
CA VAL A 34 15.66 15.99 4.49
C VAL A 34 17.06 15.40 4.34
N PHE A 35 17.26 14.19 4.84
CA PHE A 35 18.52 13.43 4.73
C PHE A 35 18.93 13.23 3.26
N PRO A 36 20.20 13.42 2.89
CA PRO A 36 21.40 13.57 3.73
C PRO A 36 21.70 15.01 4.16
N PHE A 37 20.91 16.00 3.79
CA PHE A 37 21.13 17.41 4.08
C PHE A 37 20.58 17.86 5.45
N GLY A 38 20.05 16.92 6.24
CA GLY A 38 19.55 17.13 7.60
C GLY A 38 19.06 15.84 8.23
N GLY A 39 18.38 15.93 9.36
CA GLY A 39 17.98 14.79 10.19
C GLY A 39 16.56 14.27 9.97
N GLN A 40 15.86 14.76 8.94
CA GLN A 40 14.47 14.37 8.67
C GLN A 40 14.35 13.43 7.47
N THR A 41 13.23 12.71 7.37
CA THR A 41 12.90 11.89 6.22
C THR A 41 11.43 12.01 5.85
N ILE A 42 11.13 11.82 4.56
CA ILE A 42 9.76 11.81 4.03
C ILE A 42 8.97 10.53 4.37
N MET A 43 9.54 9.63 5.18
CA MET A 43 8.93 8.34 5.50
C MET A 43 7.82 8.46 6.52
N THR A 44 6.74 9.13 6.13
CA THR A 44 5.50 9.24 6.89
C THR A 44 4.40 8.39 6.25
N VAL A 45 3.34 8.12 6.98
CA VAL A 45 2.20 7.27 6.58
C VAL A 45 2.64 5.94 5.96
N ASP A 46 2.01 5.49 4.87
CA ASP A 46 2.29 4.20 4.24
C ASP A 46 3.73 4.07 3.72
N LEU A 47 4.37 5.18 3.33
CA LEU A 47 5.77 5.15 2.91
C LEU A 47 6.68 4.66 4.03
N GLY A 48 6.45 5.11 5.27
CA GLY A 48 7.21 4.71 6.44
C GLY A 48 6.73 3.42 7.09
N GLN A 49 5.42 3.11 7.00
CA GLN A 49 4.82 1.94 7.65
C GLN A 49 4.83 0.67 6.78
N GLN A 50 5.02 0.83 5.45
CA GLN A 50 4.86 -0.27 4.51
C GLN A 50 5.91 -0.26 3.40
N TYR A 51 5.99 0.82 2.60
CA TYR A 51 6.71 0.78 1.32
C TYR A 51 8.22 0.70 1.47
N ILE A 52 8.80 1.34 2.49
CA ILE A 52 10.25 1.28 2.72
C ILE A 52 10.74 -0.14 2.93
N ASP A 53 9.96 -0.96 3.64
CA ASP A 53 10.30 -2.35 3.91
C ASP A 53 10.21 -3.20 2.63
N PHE A 54 9.27 -2.89 1.73
CA PHE A 54 9.20 -3.52 0.40
C PHE A 54 10.39 -3.11 -0.47
N PHE A 55 10.85 -1.87 -0.42
CA PHE A 55 12.06 -1.45 -1.13
C PHE A 55 13.33 -2.11 -0.57
N ALA A 56 13.42 -2.30 0.75
CA ALA A 56 14.49 -3.08 1.35
C ALA A 56 14.47 -4.53 0.84
N TYR A 57 13.29 -5.14 0.80
CA TYR A 57 13.11 -6.51 0.33
C TYR A 57 13.32 -6.66 -1.18
N PHE A 58 12.94 -5.67 -1.98
CA PHE A 58 13.26 -5.59 -3.41
C PHE A 58 14.77 -5.74 -3.64
N ARG A 59 15.58 -5.02 -2.87
CA ARG A 59 17.02 -5.11 -2.91
C ARG A 59 17.51 -6.51 -2.54
N THR A 60 17.00 -7.08 -1.45
CA THR A 60 17.31 -8.45 -1.01
C THR A 60 16.99 -9.48 -2.09
N THR A 61 15.80 -9.41 -2.68
CA THR A 61 15.38 -10.33 -3.75
C THR A 61 16.30 -10.26 -4.97
N LEU A 62 16.63 -9.07 -5.45
CA LEU A 62 17.42 -8.95 -6.68
C LEU A 62 18.89 -9.27 -6.49
N LEU A 63 19.47 -9.01 -5.32
CA LEU A 63 20.91 -9.15 -5.09
C LEU A 63 21.31 -10.44 -4.37
N GLN A 64 20.41 -11.04 -3.56
CA GLN A 64 20.79 -12.12 -2.64
C GLN A 64 19.88 -13.36 -2.77
N HIS A 65 18.55 -13.16 -2.87
CA HIS A 65 17.57 -14.23 -2.78
C HIS A 65 16.51 -14.16 -3.89
N PRO A 66 16.88 -14.43 -5.17
CA PRO A 66 15.94 -14.30 -6.30
C PRO A 66 14.76 -15.29 -6.24
N ASP A 67 14.86 -16.36 -5.45
CA ASP A 67 13.78 -17.31 -5.18
C ASP A 67 12.59 -16.65 -4.47
N THR A 68 12.81 -15.54 -3.75
CA THR A 68 11.76 -14.78 -3.06
C THR A 68 10.89 -13.94 -4.00
N PHE A 69 11.19 -13.88 -5.30
CA PHE A 69 10.37 -13.16 -6.28
C PHE A 69 8.95 -13.73 -6.41
N PHE A 70 8.79 -15.05 -6.32
CA PHE A 70 7.48 -15.70 -6.47
C PHE A 70 6.78 -15.96 -5.14
N TYR A 71 7.54 -16.38 -4.12
CA TYR A 71 7.01 -16.70 -2.81
C TYR A 71 8.02 -16.34 -1.72
N SER A 72 7.55 -15.87 -0.56
CA SER A 72 8.42 -15.50 0.54
C SER A 72 7.83 -15.87 1.89
N PHE A 73 8.67 -16.47 2.75
CA PHE A 73 8.37 -16.68 4.17
C PHE A 73 8.57 -15.42 5.03
N ALA A 74 9.09 -14.32 4.48
CA ALA A 74 9.08 -13.01 5.12
C ALA A 74 7.75 -12.26 4.95
N LYS A 75 6.82 -12.78 4.14
CA LYS A 75 5.45 -12.28 4.00
C LYS A 75 4.52 -13.03 4.95
N GLY A 76 4.32 -12.52 6.15
CA GLY A 76 3.56 -13.22 7.19
C GLY A 76 4.16 -14.61 7.49
N LEU A 77 3.33 -15.64 7.58
CA LEU A 77 3.81 -17.03 7.73
C LEU A 77 4.31 -17.64 6.41
N GLY A 78 4.17 -16.92 5.29
CA GLY A 78 4.51 -17.30 3.93
C GLY A 78 3.41 -16.89 2.96
N GLY A 79 3.76 -16.27 1.83
CA GLY A 79 2.77 -15.80 0.86
C GLY A 79 3.35 -15.51 -0.52
N ASP A 80 2.45 -15.45 -1.49
CA ASP A 80 2.75 -15.07 -2.88
C ASP A 80 3.22 -13.62 -2.97
N MET A 81 4.30 -13.40 -3.68
CA MET A 81 4.93 -12.08 -3.77
C MET A 81 4.52 -11.28 -5.01
N LEU A 82 3.93 -11.90 -6.04
CA LEU A 82 3.71 -11.20 -7.30
C LEU A 82 2.76 -10.01 -7.16
N GLY A 83 1.74 -10.09 -6.30
CA GLY A 83 0.86 -8.96 -6.01
C GLY A 83 1.62 -7.76 -5.41
N VAL A 84 2.61 -8.03 -4.56
CA VAL A 84 3.50 -6.98 -4.01
C VAL A 84 4.34 -6.37 -5.13
N TRP A 85 4.91 -7.20 -6.03
CA TRP A 85 5.65 -6.71 -7.19
C TRP A 85 4.76 -5.86 -8.10
N ALA A 86 3.62 -6.39 -8.52
CA ALA A 86 2.73 -5.74 -9.50
C ALA A 86 2.16 -4.40 -9.03
N TYR A 87 1.97 -4.23 -7.73
CA TYR A 87 1.42 -2.98 -7.18
C TYR A 87 2.48 -1.99 -6.71
N TYR A 88 3.59 -2.46 -6.08
CA TYR A 88 4.54 -1.57 -5.41
C TYR A 88 5.91 -1.48 -6.09
N LEU A 89 6.38 -2.53 -6.79
CA LEU A 89 7.81 -2.72 -7.02
C LEU A 89 8.26 -2.78 -8.50
N MET A 90 7.34 -2.70 -9.48
CA MET A 90 7.68 -2.84 -10.91
C MET A 90 8.17 -1.54 -11.58
N SER A 91 8.26 -0.43 -10.85
CA SER A 91 8.79 0.82 -11.40
C SER A 91 10.30 0.71 -11.70
N PRO A 92 10.77 1.15 -12.88
CA PRO A 92 12.21 1.15 -13.19
C PRO A 92 13.02 2.07 -12.26
N PHE A 93 12.38 3.08 -11.65
CA PHE A 93 13.02 3.94 -10.67
C PHE A 93 13.40 3.21 -9.38
N ASN A 94 12.77 2.07 -9.09
CA ASN A 94 13.11 1.25 -7.92
C ASN A 94 14.53 0.68 -8.00
N LEU A 95 15.14 0.61 -9.19
CA LEU A 95 16.55 0.21 -9.34
C LEU A 95 17.51 1.14 -8.59
N LEU A 96 17.12 2.37 -8.28
CA LEU A 96 17.92 3.30 -7.49
C LEU A 96 18.17 2.79 -6.07
N VAL A 97 17.22 2.04 -5.48
CA VAL A 97 17.41 1.51 -4.11
C VAL A 97 18.47 0.42 -4.03
N LEU A 98 18.88 -0.16 -5.17
CA LEU A 98 20.02 -1.10 -5.20
C LEU A 98 21.33 -0.41 -4.79
N LEU A 99 21.44 0.89 -5.05
CA LEU A 99 22.62 1.71 -4.77
C LEU A 99 22.62 2.30 -3.35
N THR A 100 21.50 2.21 -2.61
CA THR A 100 21.31 2.89 -1.32
C THR A 100 20.89 1.91 -0.22
N PRO A 101 21.82 1.09 0.32
CA PRO A 101 21.54 0.10 1.37
C PRO A 101 21.34 0.71 2.75
N GLY A 102 20.68 -0.04 3.65
CA GLY A 102 20.54 0.28 5.07
C GLY A 102 19.92 1.67 5.29
N LYS A 103 20.56 2.50 6.08
CA LYS A 103 20.08 3.87 6.40
C LYS A 103 19.99 4.80 5.19
N TRP A 104 20.72 4.54 4.10
CA TRP A 104 20.68 5.32 2.87
C TRP A 104 19.44 5.05 2.01
N LEU A 105 18.66 4.03 2.33
CA LEU A 105 17.44 3.68 1.60
C LEU A 105 16.44 4.85 1.57
N SER A 106 16.33 5.60 2.66
CA SER A 106 15.50 6.82 2.74
C SER A 106 15.89 7.88 1.71
N PHE A 107 17.19 8.09 1.51
CA PHE A 107 17.71 8.98 0.47
C PHE A 107 17.39 8.45 -0.94
N GLY A 108 17.59 7.15 -1.18
CA GLY A 108 17.26 6.53 -2.47
C GLY A 108 15.79 6.74 -2.85
N ILE A 109 14.88 6.60 -1.89
CA ILE A 109 13.45 6.83 -2.09
C ILE A 109 13.16 8.32 -2.35
N TRP A 110 13.78 9.24 -1.60
CA TRP A 110 13.61 10.67 -1.84
C TRP A 110 14.11 11.06 -3.23
N LEU A 111 15.29 10.57 -3.63
CA LEU A 111 15.82 10.80 -4.99
C LEU A 111 14.88 10.26 -6.07
N MET A 112 14.27 9.11 -5.83
CA MET A 112 13.25 8.52 -6.72
C MET A 112 12.05 9.47 -6.89
N VAL A 113 11.54 10.06 -5.81
CA VAL A 113 10.45 11.04 -5.84
C VAL A 113 10.85 12.27 -6.66
N LEU A 114 12.03 12.83 -6.43
CA LEU A 114 12.55 13.98 -7.17
C LEU A 114 12.63 13.71 -8.68
N LEU A 115 13.18 12.56 -9.06
CA LEU A 115 13.27 12.16 -10.47
C LEU A 115 11.89 11.99 -11.10
N LYS A 116 10.92 11.42 -10.38
CA LYS A 116 9.55 11.26 -10.89
C LYS A 116 8.88 12.61 -11.15
N TYR A 117 9.08 13.62 -10.31
CA TYR A 117 8.62 14.98 -10.59
C TYR A 117 9.27 15.54 -11.87
N GLY A 118 10.58 15.41 -12.00
CA GLY A 118 11.31 15.84 -13.20
C GLY A 118 10.82 15.14 -14.47
N PHE A 119 10.69 13.81 -14.44
CA PHE A 119 10.23 13.03 -15.58
C PHE A 119 8.75 13.26 -15.92
N SER A 120 7.89 13.54 -14.95
CA SER A 120 6.49 13.94 -15.19
C SER A 120 6.44 15.25 -15.99
N GLY A 121 7.23 16.25 -15.62
CA GLY A 121 7.34 17.49 -16.37
C GLY A 121 7.92 17.29 -17.77
N LEU A 122 8.97 16.46 -17.90
CA LEU A 122 9.60 16.17 -19.19
C LEU A 122 8.66 15.44 -20.14
N SER A 123 7.94 14.42 -19.66
CA SER A 123 7.02 13.63 -20.48
C SER A 123 5.85 14.48 -20.99
N PHE A 124 5.34 15.36 -20.14
CA PHE A 124 4.27 16.29 -20.54
C PHE A 124 4.78 17.32 -21.58
N ALA A 125 5.97 17.90 -21.38
CA ALA A 125 6.59 18.79 -22.37
C ALA A 125 6.85 18.07 -23.71
N TYR A 126 7.29 16.80 -23.64
CA TYR A 126 7.50 15.99 -24.82
C TYR A 126 6.21 15.74 -25.60
N TYR A 127 5.10 15.44 -24.89
CA TYR A 127 3.76 15.35 -25.46
C TYR A 127 3.40 16.64 -26.19
N LEU A 128 3.46 17.80 -25.53
CA LEU A 128 3.12 19.10 -26.11
C LEU A 128 3.93 19.41 -27.38
N LYS A 129 5.26 19.16 -27.32
CA LYS A 129 6.17 19.41 -28.43
C LYS A 129 5.91 18.47 -29.62
N LYS A 130 5.68 17.18 -29.37
CA LYS A 130 5.49 16.17 -30.41
C LYS A 130 4.10 16.27 -31.07
N SER A 131 3.08 16.65 -30.33
CA SER A 131 1.74 16.96 -30.85
C SER A 131 1.69 18.34 -31.52
N ARG A 132 2.79 19.11 -31.52
CA ARG A 132 2.88 20.46 -32.11
C ARG A 132 1.85 21.45 -31.56
N LEU A 133 1.38 21.22 -30.33
CA LEU A 133 0.37 22.08 -29.70
C LEU A 133 0.98 23.39 -29.27
N LEU A 134 2.13 23.34 -28.56
CA LEU A 134 2.82 24.50 -28.04
C LEU A 134 4.34 24.33 -28.15
N SER A 135 5.10 25.43 -27.98
CA SER A 135 6.54 25.47 -28.07
C SER A 135 7.15 26.55 -27.18
N GLY A 136 8.47 26.56 -27.07
CA GLY A 136 9.19 27.58 -26.30
C GLY A 136 8.88 27.55 -24.81
N TRP A 137 8.69 28.71 -24.21
CA TRP A 137 8.46 28.87 -22.76
C TRP A 137 7.13 28.30 -22.27
N TRP A 138 6.16 28.04 -23.15
CA TRP A 138 4.92 27.34 -22.81
C TRP A 138 5.18 25.92 -22.31
N LEU A 139 6.23 25.25 -22.82
CA LEU A 139 6.53 23.88 -22.41
C LEU A 139 6.84 23.81 -20.91
N PRO A 140 7.82 24.50 -20.36
CA PRO A 140 8.11 24.44 -18.91
C PRO A 140 6.97 25.02 -18.07
N THR A 141 6.23 26.04 -18.55
CA THR A 141 5.09 26.63 -17.83
C THR A 141 4.01 25.59 -17.52
N LEU A 142 3.52 24.91 -18.55
CA LEU A 142 2.43 23.93 -18.39
C LEU A 142 2.94 22.60 -17.81
N SER A 143 4.23 22.29 -18.01
CA SER A 143 4.85 21.14 -17.34
C SER A 143 4.94 21.32 -15.83
N LEU A 144 5.17 22.53 -15.34
CA LEU A 144 5.09 22.82 -13.90
C LEU A 144 3.68 22.64 -13.36
N ALA A 145 2.66 23.19 -14.05
CA ALA A 145 1.26 22.99 -13.67
C ALA A 145 0.88 21.50 -13.59
N TYR A 146 1.41 20.68 -14.50
CA TYR A 146 1.18 19.23 -14.51
C TYR A 146 1.96 18.50 -13.41
N ALA A 147 3.29 18.67 -13.39
CA ALA A 147 4.17 17.93 -12.49
C ALA A 147 3.93 18.28 -11.01
N LEU A 148 3.59 19.54 -10.69
CA LEU A 148 3.30 20.00 -9.33
C LEU A 148 1.80 20.14 -9.05
N SER A 149 0.94 19.47 -9.82
CA SER A 149 -0.52 19.47 -9.60
C SER A 149 -0.88 18.99 -8.19
N GLY A 150 -2.08 19.34 -7.74
CA GLY A 150 -2.57 18.97 -6.40
C GLY A 150 -2.48 17.47 -6.14
N PHE A 151 -2.75 16.63 -7.16
CA PHE A 151 -2.57 15.18 -7.05
C PHE A 151 -1.12 14.80 -6.76
N ALA A 152 -0.16 15.33 -7.51
CA ALA A 152 1.25 14.98 -7.34
C ALA A 152 1.77 15.34 -5.94
N ILE A 153 1.41 16.52 -5.45
CA ILE A 153 1.81 17.01 -4.12
C ILE A 153 1.16 16.17 -3.01
N ALA A 154 -0.14 15.92 -3.10
CA ALA A 154 -0.88 15.15 -2.08
C ALA A 154 -0.43 13.69 -2.01
N ASN A 155 -0.03 13.09 -3.14
CA ASN A 155 0.27 11.67 -3.26
C ASN A 155 1.77 11.35 -3.41
N GLN A 156 2.69 12.29 -3.12
CA GLN A 156 4.12 12.02 -3.24
C GLN A 156 4.62 10.90 -2.32
N PHE A 157 3.92 10.63 -1.22
CA PHE A 157 4.22 9.54 -0.28
C PHE A 157 3.80 8.16 -0.84
N ASN A 158 2.93 8.14 -1.85
CA ASN A 158 2.54 6.95 -2.62
C ASN A 158 3.41 6.86 -3.88
N VAL A 159 4.69 6.62 -3.70
CA VAL A 159 5.74 6.75 -4.72
C VAL A 159 5.41 6.03 -6.03
N MET A 160 4.76 4.85 -5.96
CA MET A 160 4.36 4.04 -7.11
C MET A 160 3.23 4.67 -7.95
N TRP A 161 2.48 5.65 -7.43
CA TRP A 161 1.42 6.30 -8.20
C TRP A 161 1.96 7.42 -9.11
N LEU A 162 3.11 8.00 -8.75
CA LEU A 162 3.74 9.05 -9.57
C LEU A 162 4.20 8.53 -10.94
N ASP A 163 4.43 7.24 -11.10
CA ASP A 163 4.76 6.65 -12.41
C ASP A 163 3.64 6.90 -13.44
N ALA A 164 2.38 6.88 -13.01
CA ALA A 164 1.25 7.14 -13.91
C ALA A 164 1.31 8.55 -14.52
N MET A 165 1.81 9.53 -13.77
CA MET A 165 1.99 10.88 -14.29
C MET A 165 3.11 10.97 -15.34
N ILE A 166 4.08 10.07 -15.32
CA ILE A 166 5.14 10.00 -16.34
C ILE A 166 4.60 9.35 -17.62
N TRP A 167 3.85 8.26 -17.48
CA TRP A 167 3.40 7.46 -18.61
C TRP A 167 2.12 7.97 -19.27
N LEU A 168 1.21 8.62 -18.54
CA LEU A 168 -0.05 9.16 -19.09
C LEU A 168 0.17 10.08 -20.30
N PRO A 169 1.06 11.10 -20.28
CA PRO A 169 1.31 11.94 -21.45
C PRO A 169 1.83 11.15 -22.65
N LEU A 170 2.60 10.08 -22.44
CA LEU A 170 3.12 9.22 -23.52
C LEU A 170 2.04 8.34 -24.12
N VAL A 171 1.14 7.79 -23.28
CA VAL A 171 -0.04 7.04 -23.73
C VAL A 171 -0.94 7.95 -24.57
N ILE A 172 -1.21 9.16 -24.12
CA ILE A 172 -2.02 10.14 -24.84
C ILE A 172 -1.36 10.57 -26.16
N LEU A 173 -0.05 10.81 -26.15
CA LEU A 173 0.68 11.07 -27.41
C LEU A 173 0.53 9.89 -28.38
N GLY A 174 0.58 8.67 -27.86
CA GLY A 174 0.33 7.46 -28.64
C GLY A 174 -1.05 7.46 -29.28
N ILE A 175 -2.09 7.86 -28.52
CA ILE A 175 -3.47 7.97 -29.02
C ILE A 175 -3.57 9.03 -30.12
N GLU A 176 -3.00 10.22 -29.93
CA GLU A 176 -2.97 11.27 -30.96
C GLU A 176 -2.34 10.74 -32.28
N GLN A 177 -1.31 9.94 -32.16
CA GLN A 177 -0.64 9.35 -33.31
C GLN A 177 -1.45 8.26 -34.05
N LEU A 178 -2.48 7.68 -33.42
CA LEU A 178 -3.35 6.69 -34.10
C LEU A 178 -4.14 7.31 -35.26
N PHE A 179 -4.43 8.61 -35.19
CA PHE A 179 -5.09 9.36 -36.28
C PHE A 179 -4.12 9.67 -37.44
N GLU A 180 -2.80 9.53 -37.24
CA GLU A 180 -1.81 9.63 -38.28
C GLU A 180 -1.64 8.29 -39.04
N ARG A 181 -1.34 8.34 -40.35
CA ARG A 181 -1.38 7.16 -41.20
C ARG A 181 -0.43 6.04 -40.83
N HIS A 182 0.69 6.32 -40.19
CA HIS A 182 1.76 5.34 -40.01
C HIS A 182 2.34 5.25 -38.61
N ARG A 183 1.63 5.74 -37.62
CA ARG A 183 2.09 5.77 -36.24
C ARG A 183 1.13 4.97 -35.37
N PHE A 184 1.57 3.82 -34.89
CA PHE A 184 0.77 2.88 -34.09
C PHE A 184 1.44 2.52 -32.76
N TRP A 185 2.73 2.28 -32.80
CA TRP A 185 3.43 1.53 -31.75
C TRP A 185 3.56 2.24 -30.40
N LEU A 186 3.56 3.58 -30.38
CA LEU A 186 3.75 4.30 -29.14
C LEU A 186 2.61 4.01 -28.15
N TYR A 187 1.36 3.97 -28.64
CA TYR A 187 0.19 3.72 -27.79
C TYR A 187 0.24 2.35 -27.09
N PRO A 188 0.29 1.20 -27.78
CA PRO A 188 0.31 -0.08 -27.11
C PRO A 188 1.54 -0.30 -26.22
N LEU A 189 2.72 0.21 -26.63
CA LEU A 189 3.94 0.03 -25.84
C LEU A 189 3.94 0.88 -24.55
N SER A 190 3.49 2.13 -24.61
CA SER A 190 3.42 2.98 -23.42
C SER A 190 2.33 2.52 -22.46
N LEU A 191 1.18 2.03 -22.98
CA LEU A 191 0.13 1.47 -22.15
C LEU A 191 0.57 0.14 -21.51
N ALA A 192 1.23 -0.76 -22.27
CA ALA A 192 1.78 -2.00 -21.72
C ALA A 192 2.82 -1.72 -20.63
N ALA A 193 3.72 -0.77 -20.86
CA ALA A 193 4.70 -0.37 -19.85
C ALA A 193 4.03 0.12 -18.56
N LEU A 194 3.00 0.97 -18.66
CA LEU A 194 2.25 1.44 -17.50
C LEU A 194 1.53 0.31 -16.76
N LEU A 195 0.90 -0.62 -17.48
CA LEU A 195 0.21 -1.78 -16.90
C LEU A 195 1.19 -2.72 -16.16
N ILE A 196 2.42 -2.85 -16.65
CA ILE A 196 3.49 -3.61 -16.00
C ILE A 196 4.01 -2.86 -14.77
N ILE A 197 4.23 -1.56 -14.86
CA ILE A 197 4.78 -0.75 -13.78
C ILE A 197 3.82 -0.66 -12.60
N ASN A 198 2.54 -0.42 -12.87
CA ASN A 198 1.49 -0.40 -11.86
C ASN A 198 0.14 -0.69 -12.52
N TYR A 199 -0.36 -1.92 -12.37
CA TYR A 199 -1.63 -2.34 -12.99
C TYR A 199 -2.83 -1.50 -12.51
N TYR A 200 -2.83 -1.06 -11.24
CA TYR A 200 -3.94 -0.34 -10.65
C TYR A 200 -4.08 1.08 -11.20
N MET A 201 -2.98 1.83 -11.28
CA MET A 201 -2.97 3.15 -11.93
C MET A 201 -3.17 3.01 -13.44
N GLY A 202 -2.62 1.93 -14.04
CA GLY A 202 -2.85 1.57 -15.43
C GLY A 202 -4.32 1.31 -15.75
N TYR A 203 -5.07 0.68 -14.85
CA TYR A 203 -6.52 0.50 -14.97
C TYR A 203 -7.28 1.84 -15.05
N MET A 204 -6.92 2.81 -14.19
CA MET A 204 -7.51 4.15 -14.23
C MET A 204 -7.19 4.86 -15.56
N VAL A 205 -5.97 4.70 -16.08
CA VAL A 205 -5.62 5.23 -17.41
C VAL A 205 -6.42 4.52 -18.51
N CYS A 206 -6.67 3.21 -18.42
CA CYS A 206 -7.51 2.50 -19.38
C CYS A 206 -8.94 3.08 -19.45
N LEU A 207 -9.53 3.44 -18.32
CA LEU A 207 -10.83 4.10 -18.30
C LEU A 207 -10.76 5.52 -18.91
N PHE A 208 -9.75 6.27 -18.54
CA PHE A 208 -9.57 7.63 -19.06
C PHE A 208 -9.32 7.67 -20.56
N VAL A 209 -8.51 6.77 -21.10
CA VAL A 209 -8.20 6.77 -22.55
C VAL A 209 -9.43 6.47 -23.42
N ILE A 210 -10.44 5.78 -22.89
CA ILE A 210 -11.72 5.58 -23.60
C ILE A 210 -12.43 6.93 -23.74
N ALA A 211 -12.56 7.70 -22.65
CA ALA A 211 -13.18 9.02 -22.68
C ALA A 211 -12.37 10.01 -23.53
N TYR A 212 -11.04 9.99 -23.37
CA TYR A 212 -10.14 10.83 -24.18
C TYR A 212 -10.24 10.50 -25.67
N PHE A 213 -10.22 9.22 -26.04
CA PHE A 213 -10.29 8.79 -27.43
C PHE A 213 -11.62 9.18 -28.10
N PHE A 214 -12.72 9.13 -27.33
CA PHE A 214 -14.01 9.64 -27.82
C PHE A 214 -13.89 11.12 -28.22
N TRP A 215 -13.37 11.99 -27.35
CA TRP A 215 -13.15 13.41 -27.68
C TRP A 215 -12.15 13.58 -28.84
N ALA A 216 -11.01 12.87 -28.81
CA ALA A 216 -10.00 12.94 -29.87
C ALA A 216 -10.55 12.51 -31.23
N SER A 217 -11.46 11.55 -31.28
CA SER A 217 -12.12 11.12 -32.53
C SER A 217 -12.99 12.21 -33.16
N VAL A 218 -13.62 13.07 -32.34
CA VAL A 218 -14.35 14.24 -32.79
C VAL A 218 -13.41 15.37 -33.20
N HIS A 219 -12.35 15.60 -32.45
CA HIS A 219 -11.31 16.59 -32.71
C HIS A 219 -10.60 16.34 -34.06
N HIS A 220 -10.18 15.08 -34.30
CA HIS A 220 -9.46 14.67 -35.51
C HIS A 220 -10.38 14.20 -36.65
N PHE A 221 -11.70 14.37 -36.54
CA PHE A 221 -12.65 13.88 -37.55
C PHE A 221 -12.39 14.53 -38.92
N LYS A 222 -12.08 13.68 -39.91
CA LYS A 222 -11.95 14.10 -41.32
C LYS A 222 -12.91 13.34 -42.21
N THR A 223 -12.87 12.00 -42.14
CA THR A 223 -13.74 11.10 -42.88
C THR A 223 -14.14 9.93 -42.01
N TRP A 224 -15.32 9.37 -42.22
CA TRP A 224 -15.78 8.19 -41.48
C TRP A 224 -14.81 7.01 -41.54
N ARG A 225 -14.25 6.75 -42.73
CA ARG A 225 -13.28 5.66 -42.96
C ARG A 225 -12.02 5.82 -42.10
N GLN A 226 -11.49 7.04 -41.99
CA GLN A 226 -10.28 7.30 -41.17
C GLN A 226 -10.59 7.14 -39.68
N THR A 227 -11.77 7.59 -39.26
CA THR A 227 -12.22 7.47 -37.86
C THR A 227 -12.42 5.99 -37.50
N CYS A 228 -13.09 5.18 -38.32
CA CYS A 228 -13.22 3.73 -38.11
C CYS A 228 -11.86 3.04 -38.02
N LEU A 229 -10.92 3.42 -38.90
CA LEU A 229 -9.54 2.88 -38.82
C LEU A 229 -8.83 3.27 -37.51
N ALA A 230 -9.05 4.47 -37.00
CA ALA A 230 -8.51 4.89 -35.69
C ALA A 230 -9.13 4.07 -34.54
N TYR A 231 -10.43 3.79 -34.57
CA TYR A 231 -11.09 2.89 -33.59
C TYR A 231 -10.50 1.47 -33.64
N LEU A 232 -10.28 0.91 -34.83
CA LEU A 232 -9.64 -0.40 -34.97
C LEU A 232 -8.21 -0.41 -34.43
N LYS A 233 -7.43 0.64 -34.71
CA LYS A 233 -6.07 0.78 -34.15
C LYS A 233 -6.10 0.94 -32.63
N PHE A 234 -7.04 1.71 -32.09
CA PHE A 234 -7.20 1.90 -30.65
C PHE A 234 -7.55 0.58 -29.96
N ALA A 235 -8.57 -0.13 -30.44
CA ALA A 235 -8.95 -1.44 -29.89
C ALA A 235 -7.81 -2.46 -30.00
N GLY A 236 -7.21 -2.60 -31.19
CA GLY A 236 -6.08 -3.50 -31.42
C GLY A 236 -4.85 -3.14 -30.58
N GLY A 237 -4.57 -1.84 -30.41
CA GLY A 237 -3.48 -1.35 -29.57
C GLY A 237 -3.73 -1.61 -28.09
N SER A 238 -4.97 -1.44 -27.61
CA SER A 238 -5.36 -1.75 -26.23
C SER A 238 -5.25 -3.24 -25.92
N ILE A 239 -5.74 -4.08 -26.83
CA ILE A 239 -5.60 -5.55 -26.70
C ILE A 239 -4.12 -5.94 -26.68
N LEU A 240 -3.34 -5.43 -27.63
CA LEU A 240 -1.89 -5.72 -27.69
C LEU A 240 -1.18 -5.29 -26.39
N ALA A 241 -1.50 -4.15 -25.82
CA ALA A 241 -0.94 -3.69 -24.55
C ALA A 241 -1.25 -4.68 -23.42
N GLY A 242 -2.48 -5.13 -23.30
CA GLY A 242 -2.88 -6.15 -22.33
C GLY A 242 -2.18 -7.49 -22.55
N LEU A 243 -2.04 -7.94 -23.81
CA LEU A 243 -1.34 -9.18 -24.14
C LEU A 243 0.17 -9.10 -23.82
N LEU A 244 0.83 -7.97 -24.08
CA LEU A 244 2.23 -7.75 -23.72
C LEU A 244 2.46 -7.73 -22.21
N ALA A 245 1.47 -7.29 -21.43
CA ALA A 245 1.52 -7.27 -19.97
C ALA A 245 0.94 -8.56 -19.33
N ALA A 246 0.50 -9.54 -20.11
CA ALA A 246 -0.25 -10.72 -19.62
C ALA A 246 0.55 -11.56 -18.62
N TRP A 247 1.88 -11.62 -18.72
CA TRP A 247 2.76 -12.34 -17.80
C TRP A 247 2.65 -11.87 -16.35
N LEU A 248 2.31 -10.58 -16.15
CA LEU A 248 2.07 -9.97 -14.84
C LEU A 248 0.58 -9.88 -14.52
N LEU A 249 -0.25 -9.48 -15.50
CA LEU A 249 -1.68 -9.22 -15.27
C LEU A 249 -2.46 -10.48 -14.93
N LEU A 250 -2.26 -11.60 -15.65
CA LEU A 250 -3.06 -12.82 -15.41
C LEU A 250 -2.88 -13.37 -14.00
N PRO A 251 -1.64 -13.60 -13.50
CA PRO A 251 -1.46 -14.04 -12.13
C PRO A 251 -1.88 -12.98 -11.10
N THR A 252 -1.74 -11.68 -11.40
CA THR A 252 -2.21 -10.61 -10.51
C THR A 252 -3.73 -10.62 -10.38
N PHE A 253 -4.48 -10.76 -11.48
CA PHE A 253 -5.93 -10.88 -11.44
C PHE A 253 -6.37 -12.13 -10.67
N PHE A 254 -5.68 -13.25 -10.85
CA PHE A 254 -5.94 -14.43 -10.03
C PHE A 254 -5.75 -14.15 -8.54
N GLN A 255 -4.67 -13.46 -8.15
CA GLN A 255 -4.44 -13.08 -6.75
C GLN A 255 -5.49 -12.11 -6.21
N LEU A 256 -5.98 -11.17 -7.03
CA LEU A 256 -7.06 -10.28 -6.63
C LEU A 256 -8.33 -11.06 -6.26
N THR A 257 -8.61 -12.18 -6.96
CA THR A 257 -9.73 -13.07 -6.58
C THR A 257 -9.49 -13.82 -5.27
N GLN A 258 -8.25 -13.88 -4.78
CA GLN A 258 -7.85 -14.52 -3.53
C GLN A 258 -7.48 -13.50 -2.44
N SER A 259 -7.74 -12.21 -2.64
CA SER A 259 -7.40 -11.14 -1.71
C SER A 259 -8.62 -10.61 -0.95
N LYS A 260 -8.42 -9.58 -0.13
CA LYS A 260 -9.46 -8.94 0.70
C LYS A 260 -10.72 -8.49 -0.07
N GLY A 261 -10.64 -8.30 -1.38
CA GLY A 261 -11.81 -7.97 -2.20
C GLY A 261 -12.97 -8.96 -2.08
N GLN A 262 -12.72 -10.18 -1.61
CA GLN A 262 -13.77 -11.15 -1.30
C GLN A 262 -14.58 -10.85 -0.03
N TYR A 263 -14.05 -10.02 0.89
CA TYR A 263 -14.73 -9.72 2.16
C TYR A 263 -15.61 -8.50 2.09
N THR A 264 -15.32 -7.58 1.20
CA THR A 264 -16.03 -6.32 1.06
C THR A 264 -17.13 -6.44 0.01
N ILE A 265 -18.17 -7.22 0.31
CA ILE A 265 -19.45 -7.07 -0.38
C ILE A 265 -20.03 -5.74 0.12
N GLN A 266 -19.68 -4.67 -0.57
CA GLN A 266 -20.22 -3.36 -0.23
C GLN A 266 -21.49 -3.13 -1.04
N LYS A 267 -22.55 -2.70 -0.36
CA LYS A 267 -23.73 -2.20 -1.06
C LYS A 267 -23.36 -0.91 -1.77
N ILE A 268 -23.52 -0.87 -3.09
CA ILE A 268 -23.35 0.33 -3.89
C ILE A 268 -24.56 1.22 -3.65
N HIS A 269 -24.34 2.44 -3.20
CA HIS A 269 -25.38 3.41 -2.97
C HIS A 269 -25.41 4.42 -4.13
N TRP A 270 -26.58 4.63 -4.70
CA TRP A 270 -26.78 5.66 -5.72
C TRP A 270 -26.93 7.03 -5.07
N LYS A 271 -25.84 7.56 -4.55
CA LYS A 271 -25.80 8.83 -3.81
C LYS A 271 -24.61 9.69 -4.24
N ILE A 272 -24.72 10.96 -3.92
CA ILE A 272 -23.61 11.92 -3.95
C ILE A 272 -22.88 11.82 -2.60
N ASP A 273 -21.58 11.59 -2.61
CA ASP A 273 -20.80 11.31 -1.41
C ASP A 273 -20.63 12.55 -0.51
N TYR A 274 -20.59 13.72 -1.10
CA TYR A 274 -20.46 14.98 -0.40
C TYR A 274 -21.01 16.14 -1.25
N ASN A 275 -21.23 17.29 -0.63
CA ASN A 275 -21.69 18.49 -1.37
C ASN A 275 -20.68 18.87 -2.46
N PRO A 276 -21.03 18.77 -3.78
CA PRO A 276 -20.13 19.02 -4.89
C PRO A 276 -19.46 20.41 -4.88
N LEU A 277 -20.08 21.40 -4.25
CA LEU A 277 -19.49 22.75 -4.12
C LEU A 277 -18.20 22.75 -3.29
N LYS A 278 -17.96 21.75 -2.44
CA LYS A 278 -16.69 21.60 -1.70
C LYS A 278 -15.50 21.42 -2.64
N ILE A 279 -15.69 20.86 -3.85
CA ILE A 279 -14.64 20.73 -4.87
C ILE A 279 -14.01 22.09 -5.21
N LEU A 280 -14.78 23.18 -5.14
CA LEU A 280 -14.30 24.53 -5.44
C LEU A 280 -13.15 24.94 -4.51
N SER A 281 -13.12 24.44 -3.27
CA SER A 281 -12.02 24.69 -2.35
C SER A 281 -10.69 24.10 -2.85
N LYS A 282 -10.75 23.03 -3.67
CA LYS A 282 -9.56 22.39 -4.26
C LYS A 282 -8.95 23.15 -5.43
N LEU A 283 -9.55 24.26 -5.81
CA LEU A 283 -8.98 25.22 -6.75
C LEU A 283 -8.13 26.29 -6.06
N VAL A 284 -8.04 26.27 -4.71
CA VAL A 284 -7.29 27.19 -3.88
C VAL A 284 -5.91 26.61 -3.54
N VAL A 285 -4.89 27.45 -3.54
CA VAL A 285 -3.49 27.11 -3.19
C VAL A 285 -3.39 26.52 -1.79
N GLY A 286 -2.69 25.40 -1.64
CA GLY A 286 -2.35 24.82 -0.34
C GLY A 286 -3.47 24.08 0.38
N ASN A 287 -4.57 23.71 -0.32
CA ASN A 287 -5.70 23.00 0.28
C ASN A 287 -5.44 21.48 0.40
N PHE A 288 -4.43 21.13 1.19
CA PHE A 288 -4.16 19.74 1.54
C PHE A 288 -3.43 19.67 2.89
N ASN A 289 -3.84 18.73 3.76
CA ASN A 289 -3.18 18.40 5.02
C ASN A 289 -3.28 16.90 5.32
N PHE A 290 -2.73 16.49 6.45
CA PHE A 290 -2.75 15.09 6.89
C PHE A 290 -4.19 14.54 7.06
N ASP A 291 -5.11 15.33 7.62
CA ASP A 291 -6.49 14.90 7.92
C ASP A 291 -7.31 14.59 6.66
N GLN A 292 -6.86 15.10 5.50
CA GLN A 292 -7.50 14.83 4.21
C GLN A 292 -7.02 13.52 3.56
N MET A 293 -5.94 12.89 4.06
CA MET A 293 -5.48 11.62 3.51
C MET A 293 -6.50 10.49 3.67
N PRO A 294 -7.17 10.30 4.83
CA PRO A 294 -8.18 9.24 4.97
C PRO A 294 -9.53 9.56 4.31
N LYS A 295 -9.92 10.83 4.19
CA LYS A 295 -11.30 11.23 3.79
C LYS A 295 -11.44 12.61 3.17
N GLY A 296 -10.43 13.11 2.47
CA GLY A 296 -10.47 14.44 1.82
C GLY A 296 -11.17 14.44 0.47
N GLU A 297 -11.50 15.65 -0.01
CA GLU A 297 -12.00 15.89 -1.37
C GLU A 297 -10.87 15.71 -2.41
N PRO A 298 -11.21 15.49 -3.71
CA PRO A 298 -10.25 15.21 -4.78
C PRO A 298 -9.21 16.32 -5.01
N ASN A 299 -7.94 15.98 -5.07
CA ASN A 299 -6.82 16.93 -5.22
C ASN A 299 -6.60 17.25 -6.71
N ILE A 300 -7.29 18.29 -7.23
CA ILE A 300 -7.30 18.67 -8.65
C ILE A 300 -6.68 20.05 -8.94
N PHE A 301 -5.93 20.64 -8.02
CA PHE A 301 -5.28 21.93 -8.21
C PHE A 301 -4.29 21.89 -9.40
N VAL A 302 -4.43 22.87 -10.31
CA VAL A 302 -3.60 22.97 -11.54
C VAL A 302 -3.11 24.40 -11.84
N GLY A 303 -3.43 25.36 -10.97
CA GLY A 303 -3.06 26.77 -11.08
C GLY A 303 -4.02 27.62 -11.94
N SER A 304 -3.98 28.92 -11.68
CA SER A 304 -4.89 29.94 -12.24
C SER A 304 -4.84 30.00 -13.76
N LEU A 305 -3.65 29.88 -14.37
CA LEU A 305 -3.48 29.90 -15.84
C LEU A 305 -4.28 28.77 -16.51
N VAL A 306 -4.19 27.58 -15.96
CA VAL A 306 -4.90 26.40 -16.49
C VAL A 306 -6.40 26.56 -16.31
N LEU A 307 -6.86 27.02 -15.16
CA LEU A 307 -8.29 27.20 -14.88
C LEU A 307 -8.92 28.25 -15.81
N ILE A 308 -8.25 29.38 -16.06
CA ILE A 308 -8.68 30.39 -17.04
C ILE A 308 -8.75 29.75 -18.44
N GLY A 309 -7.71 29.05 -18.85
CA GLY A 309 -7.63 28.40 -20.15
C GLY A 309 -8.71 27.33 -20.35
N PHE A 310 -8.97 26.51 -19.35
CA PHE A 310 -10.00 25.49 -19.34
C PHE A 310 -11.40 26.06 -19.52
N ILE A 311 -11.77 27.09 -18.74
CA ILE A 311 -13.10 27.74 -18.88
C ILE A 311 -13.20 28.43 -20.22
N ALA A 312 -12.17 29.16 -20.66
CA ALA A 312 -12.12 29.88 -21.92
C ALA A 312 -12.20 28.92 -23.14
N TYR A 313 -11.78 27.65 -23.01
CA TYR A 313 -11.90 26.64 -24.07
C TYR A 313 -13.37 26.53 -24.58
N PHE A 314 -14.34 26.44 -23.69
CA PHE A 314 -15.74 26.26 -24.00
C PHE A 314 -16.37 27.53 -24.62
N LEU A 315 -15.76 28.69 -24.38
CA LEU A 315 -16.23 29.98 -24.86
C LEU A 315 -15.58 30.41 -26.19
N THR A 316 -14.53 29.70 -26.61
CA THR A 316 -13.71 30.05 -27.78
C THR A 316 -14.41 29.63 -29.08
N ARG A 317 -14.86 30.63 -29.89
CA ARG A 317 -15.61 30.37 -31.13
C ARG A 317 -14.77 29.73 -32.24
N SER A 318 -13.44 29.87 -32.21
CA SER A 318 -12.53 29.21 -33.16
C SER A 318 -12.44 27.70 -32.98
N ILE A 319 -12.88 27.17 -31.82
CA ILE A 319 -12.99 25.74 -31.57
C ILE A 319 -14.37 25.25 -32.05
N PRO A 320 -14.43 24.21 -32.90
CA PRO A 320 -15.67 23.68 -33.43
C PRO A 320 -16.66 23.31 -32.32
N ILE A 321 -17.96 23.63 -32.54
CA ILE A 321 -18.98 23.35 -31.51
C ILE A 321 -19.06 21.86 -31.14
N LYS A 322 -18.90 20.96 -32.11
CA LYS A 322 -18.92 19.51 -31.91
C LYS A 322 -17.80 19.08 -30.95
N GLU A 323 -16.60 19.65 -31.09
CA GLU A 323 -15.46 19.38 -30.24
C GLU A 323 -15.70 19.87 -28.80
N ARG A 324 -16.26 21.11 -28.66
CA ARG A 324 -16.62 21.66 -27.36
C ARG A 324 -17.69 20.83 -26.64
N LEU A 325 -18.68 20.33 -27.37
CA LEU A 325 -19.72 19.46 -26.81
C LEU A 325 -19.15 18.10 -26.39
N ALA A 326 -18.28 17.49 -27.21
CA ALA A 326 -17.60 16.27 -26.84
C ALA A 326 -16.73 16.46 -25.59
N ALA A 327 -15.99 17.57 -25.51
CA ALA A 327 -15.22 17.93 -24.32
C ALA A 327 -16.11 18.17 -23.10
N LEU A 328 -17.29 18.78 -23.27
CA LEU A 328 -18.25 19.00 -22.19
C LEU A 328 -18.79 17.68 -21.63
N LEU A 329 -19.09 16.71 -22.49
CA LEU A 329 -19.53 15.37 -22.09
C LEU A 329 -18.44 14.64 -21.27
N VAL A 330 -17.19 14.67 -21.75
CA VAL A 330 -16.07 14.09 -21.01
C VAL A 330 -15.85 14.81 -19.68
N THR A 331 -15.91 16.15 -19.67
CA THR A 331 -15.77 16.94 -18.44
C THR A 331 -16.90 16.64 -17.45
N GLY A 332 -18.13 16.51 -17.94
CA GLY A 332 -19.30 16.12 -17.14
C GLY A 332 -19.15 14.73 -16.52
N PHE A 333 -18.71 13.74 -17.31
CA PHE A 333 -18.40 12.39 -16.81
C PHE A 333 -17.32 12.40 -15.72
N LEU A 334 -16.20 13.09 -15.98
CA LEU A 334 -15.10 13.20 -15.00
C LEU A 334 -15.52 14.00 -13.76
N GLY A 335 -16.28 15.09 -13.92
CA GLY A 335 -16.78 15.88 -12.80
C GLY A 335 -17.77 15.10 -11.93
N LEU A 336 -18.68 14.34 -12.56
CA LEU A 336 -19.61 13.48 -11.83
C LEU A 336 -18.87 12.36 -11.08
N SER A 337 -17.81 11.81 -11.66
CA SER A 337 -16.96 10.80 -11.00
C SER A 337 -16.33 11.30 -9.70
N LEU A 338 -16.17 12.62 -9.53
CA LEU A 338 -15.58 13.19 -8.32
C LEU A 338 -16.53 13.22 -7.12
N CYS A 339 -17.82 12.99 -7.30
CA CYS A 339 -18.78 13.12 -6.20
C CYS A 339 -19.88 12.03 -6.20
N PHE A 340 -19.98 11.19 -7.21
CA PHE A 340 -21.02 10.17 -7.32
C PHE A 340 -20.44 8.78 -7.06
N GLU A 341 -20.86 8.14 -5.95
CA GLU A 341 -20.29 6.89 -5.41
C GLU A 341 -20.11 5.77 -6.46
N PRO A 342 -21.11 5.45 -7.34
CA PRO A 342 -20.91 4.37 -8.32
C PRO A 342 -19.79 4.64 -9.33
N LEU A 343 -19.58 5.91 -9.71
CA LEU A 343 -18.49 6.29 -10.61
C LEU A 343 -17.14 6.31 -9.88
N ASP A 344 -17.09 6.79 -8.64
CA ASP A 344 -15.88 6.71 -7.82
C ASP A 344 -15.43 5.25 -7.67
N LEU A 345 -16.37 4.35 -7.35
CA LEU A 345 -16.10 2.91 -7.26
C LEU A 345 -15.61 2.31 -8.58
N LEU A 346 -16.18 2.74 -9.71
CA LEU A 346 -15.73 2.29 -11.05
C LEU A 346 -14.24 2.56 -11.23
N TRP A 347 -13.74 3.74 -10.86
CA TRP A 347 -12.31 4.07 -10.94
C TRP A 347 -11.43 3.24 -10.00
N HIS A 348 -11.99 2.74 -8.91
CA HIS A 348 -11.29 1.93 -7.91
C HIS A 348 -11.49 0.42 -8.07
N GLY A 349 -11.97 -0.05 -9.24
CA GLY A 349 -12.23 -1.47 -9.50
C GLY A 349 -13.36 -2.03 -8.64
N MET A 350 -14.39 -1.24 -8.40
CA MET A 350 -15.57 -1.56 -7.58
C MET A 350 -15.26 -1.83 -6.10
N GLN A 351 -14.19 -1.21 -5.56
CA GLN A 351 -13.82 -1.30 -4.15
C GLN A 351 -13.65 0.09 -3.55
N PHE A 352 -14.10 0.30 -2.31
CA PHE A 352 -13.85 1.56 -1.63
C PHE A 352 -12.38 1.70 -1.25
N PRO A 353 -11.72 2.82 -1.59
CA PRO A 353 -10.40 3.12 -1.08
C PRO A 353 -10.48 3.38 0.43
N VAL A 354 -9.70 2.66 1.24
CA VAL A 354 -9.65 2.85 2.72
C VAL A 354 -8.75 4.03 2.90
N TRP A 355 -8.11 4.72 2.49
CA TRP A 355 -7.28 5.93 2.56
C TRP A 355 -7.07 6.47 1.14
N TYR A 356 -6.74 7.75 1.04
CA TYR A 356 -6.48 8.42 -0.23
C TYR A 356 -7.63 8.23 -1.23
N PRO A 357 -8.80 8.83 -1.00
CA PRO A 357 -9.92 8.78 -1.92
C PRO A 357 -9.57 9.47 -3.24
N TYR A 358 -10.35 9.21 -4.29
CA TYR A 358 -10.22 9.86 -5.60
C TYR A 358 -8.82 9.75 -6.23
N ARG A 359 -8.20 8.57 -6.14
CA ARG A 359 -6.85 8.31 -6.66
C ARG A 359 -6.71 8.58 -8.16
N PHE A 360 -7.81 8.64 -8.89
CA PHE A 360 -7.87 8.98 -10.31
C PHE A 360 -7.82 10.48 -10.59
N SER A 361 -7.79 11.36 -9.61
CA SER A 361 -7.84 12.83 -9.82
C SER A 361 -6.68 13.38 -10.67
N TYR A 362 -5.58 12.63 -10.86
CA TYR A 362 -4.51 13.00 -11.79
C TYR A 362 -4.93 13.02 -13.26
N VAL A 363 -5.84 12.14 -13.67
CA VAL A 363 -6.36 12.16 -15.06
C VAL A 363 -7.25 13.37 -15.29
N ILE A 364 -7.94 13.84 -14.24
CA ILE A 364 -8.75 15.07 -14.30
C ILE A 364 -7.83 16.29 -14.38
N SER A 365 -6.80 16.37 -13.54
CA SER A 365 -5.79 17.43 -13.64
C SER A 365 -5.18 17.48 -15.04
N PHE A 366 -4.81 16.32 -15.60
CA PHE A 366 -4.32 16.22 -16.98
C PHE A 366 -5.35 16.73 -17.99
N TRP A 367 -6.62 16.37 -17.86
CA TRP A 367 -7.70 16.79 -18.75
C TRP A 367 -7.90 18.30 -18.75
N LEU A 368 -7.94 18.92 -17.55
CA LEU A 368 -8.04 20.38 -17.40
C LEU A 368 -6.90 21.09 -18.14
N ILE A 369 -5.67 20.58 -17.98
CA ILE A 369 -4.49 21.15 -18.62
C ILE A 369 -4.56 20.97 -20.14
N VAL A 370 -4.99 19.81 -20.64
CA VAL A 370 -5.12 19.56 -22.09
C VAL A 370 -6.13 20.54 -22.74
N LEU A 371 -7.29 20.76 -22.12
CA LEU A 371 -8.26 21.73 -22.66
C LEU A 371 -7.71 23.17 -22.64
N ALA A 372 -6.98 23.54 -21.58
CA ALA A 372 -6.30 24.83 -21.54
C ALA A 372 -5.24 24.96 -22.64
N VAL A 373 -4.46 23.89 -22.88
CA VAL A 373 -3.49 23.81 -24.00
C VAL A 373 -4.18 23.99 -25.35
N GLN A 374 -5.28 23.30 -25.59
CA GLN A 374 -6.07 23.44 -26.82
C GLN A 374 -6.57 24.89 -27.01
N ARG A 375 -7.07 25.52 -25.94
CA ARG A 375 -7.47 26.94 -26.00
C ARG A 375 -6.29 27.84 -26.42
N LEU A 376 -5.10 27.61 -25.83
CA LEU A 376 -3.89 28.38 -26.17
C LEU A 376 -3.41 28.11 -27.60
N HIS A 377 -3.55 26.88 -28.07
CA HIS A 377 -3.18 26.47 -29.43
C HIS A 377 -4.08 27.14 -30.48
N TYR A 378 -5.39 27.09 -30.31
CA TYR A 378 -6.35 27.69 -31.25
C TYR A 378 -6.34 29.22 -31.24
N GLN A 379 -6.15 29.82 -30.08
CA GLN A 379 -6.17 31.30 -29.93
C GLN A 379 -5.25 31.69 -28.75
N PRO A 380 -3.95 31.94 -29.03
CA PRO A 380 -2.97 32.21 -27.98
C PRO A 380 -3.15 33.59 -27.28
N GLN A 381 -3.91 34.49 -27.90
CA GLN A 381 -4.18 35.80 -27.31
C GLN A 381 -5.49 35.80 -26.55
N PHE A 382 -5.52 36.53 -25.43
CA PHE A 382 -6.73 36.79 -24.67
C PHE A 382 -7.10 38.27 -24.85
N LYS A 383 -8.35 38.53 -25.27
CA LYS A 383 -8.91 39.86 -25.22
C LYS A 383 -9.63 40.03 -23.87
N TRP A 384 -9.73 41.27 -23.37
CA TRP A 384 -10.30 41.53 -22.05
C TRP A 384 -11.71 40.89 -21.86
N TYR A 385 -12.58 40.96 -22.88
CA TYR A 385 -13.90 40.33 -22.82
C TYR A 385 -13.89 38.80 -22.81
N SER A 386 -12.83 38.14 -23.32
CA SER A 386 -12.69 36.68 -23.27
C SER A 386 -12.24 36.16 -21.92
N LEU A 387 -11.76 37.05 -21.05
CA LEU A 387 -11.41 36.76 -19.66
C LEU A 387 -12.60 36.99 -18.70
N LEU A 388 -13.60 37.76 -19.08
CA LEU A 388 -14.68 38.18 -18.18
C LEU A 388 -15.40 36.98 -17.55
N ALA A 389 -15.89 36.03 -18.36
CA ALA A 389 -16.62 34.86 -17.84
C ALA A 389 -15.71 33.89 -17.03
N PRO A 390 -14.48 33.53 -17.46
CA PRO A 390 -13.55 32.78 -16.61
C PRO A 390 -13.30 33.46 -15.27
N LEU A 391 -13.05 34.77 -15.25
CA LEU A 391 -12.79 35.51 -14.02
C LEU A 391 -14.01 35.57 -13.10
N LEU A 392 -15.21 35.79 -13.64
CA LEU A 392 -16.42 35.78 -12.83
C LEU A 392 -16.70 34.44 -12.18
N LEU A 393 -16.51 33.32 -12.92
CA LEU A 393 -16.68 31.97 -12.38
C LEU A 393 -15.65 31.64 -11.31
N LEU A 394 -14.36 31.98 -11.54
CA LEU A 394 -13.31 31.75 -10.58
C LEU A 394 -13.45 32.64 -9.36
N ALA A 395 -13.83 33.92 -9.54
CA ALA A 395 -14.12 34.84 -8.44
C ALA A 395 -15.29 34.34 -7.59
N ALA A 396 -16.35 33.83 -8.19
CA ALA A 396 -17.50 33.23 -7.48
C ALA A 396 -17.07 31.99 -6.70
N SER A 397 -16.21 31.15 -7.28
CA SER A 397 -15.63 29.97 -6.61
C SER A 397 -14.78 30.36 -5.39
N LEU A 398 -13.92 31.37 -5.54
CA LEU A 398 -13.08 31.88 -4.47
C LEU A 398 -13.91 32.56 -3.36
N ALA A 399 -14.96 33.35 -3.73
CA ALA A 399 -15.89 33.96 -2.79
C ALA A 399 -16.69 32.92 -2.00
N TYR A 400 -17.15 31.84 -2.65
CA TYR A 400 -17.79 30.72 -1.95
C TYR A 400 -16.82 30.07 -0.96
N THR A 401 -15.58 29.78 -1.40
CA THR A 401 -14.56 29.16 -0.53
C THR A 401 -14.18 30.07 0.64
N PHE A 402 -14.05 31.37 0.42
CA PHE A 402 -13.77 32.36 1.46
C PHE A 402 -14.88 32.39 2.52
N LYS A 403 -16.14 32.43 2.09
CA LYS A 403 -17.30 32.41 2.98
C LYS A 403 -17.34 31.14 3.85
N HIS A 404 -16.88 30.00 3.34
CA HIS A 404 -16.94 28.70 4.00
C HIS A 404 -15.56 28.23 4.49
N VAL A 405 -14.54 29.10 4.56
CA VAL A 405 -13.13 28.73 4.82
C VAL A 405 -12.98 27.94 6.13
N LYS A 406 -13.76 28.26 7.15
CA LYS A 406 -13.76 27.58 8.47
C LYS A 406 -14.21 26.11 8.41
N THR A 407 -14.86 25.68 7.33
CA THR A 407 -15.27 24.28 7.14
C THR A 407 -14.18 23.41 6.51
N PHE A 408 -13.09 24.01 6.04
CA PHE A 408 -11.98 23.34 5.38
C PHE A 408 -10.73 23.34 6.29
N SER A 409 -10.39 22.21 6.87
CA SER A 409 -9.30 22.08 7.86
C SER A 409 -7.92 22.50 7.34
N ALA A 410 -7.69 22.46 6.02
CA ALA A 410 -6.42 22.79 5.39
C ALA A 410 -6.32 24.25 4.90
N LEU A 411 -7.42 25.02 4.96
CA LEU A 411 -7.47 26.37 4.41
C LEU A 411 -7.53 27.47 5.47
N SER A 412 -6.93 28.58 5.11
CA SER A 412 -7.04 29.87 5.80
C SER A 412 -7.47 30.96 4.81
N GLU A 413 -7.97 32.08 5.32
CA GLU A 413 -8.31 33.25 4.50
C GLU A 413 -7.12 33.75 3.67
N ARG A 414 -5.90 33.67 4.24
CA ARG A 414 -4.65 34.07 3.55
C ARG A 414 -4.40 33.26 2.28
N GLN A 415 -4.68 31.96 2.28
CA GLN A 415 -4.50 31.09 1.11
C GLN A 415 -5.51 31.44 0.01
N VAL A 416 -6.76 31.79 0.38
CA VAL A 416 -7.76 32.24 -0.59
C VAL A 416 -7.35 33.58 -1.21
N LEU A 417 -6.90 34.54 -0.37
CA LEU A 417 -6.40 35.84 -0.86
C LEU A 417 -5.16 35.70 -1.74
N LEU A 418 -4.25 34.77 -1.39
CA LEU A 418 -3.08 34.46 -2.22
C LEU A 418 -3.49 33.92 -3.59
N SER A 419 -4.53 33.07 -3.65
CA SER A 419 -5.09 32.55 -4.90
C SER A 419 -5.73 33.67 -5.74
N VAL A 420 -6.41 34.64 -5.10
CA VAL A 420 -6.90 35.85 -5.76
C VAL A 420 -5.72 36.63 -6.36
N GLY A 421 -4.64 36.81 -5.62
CA GLY A 421 -3.43 37.47 -6.11
C GLY A 421 -2.83 36.81 -7.35
N PHE A 422 -2.70 35.49 -7.37
CA PHE A 422 -2.24 34.73 -8.54
C PHE A 422 -3.21 34.86 -9.72
N LEU A 423 -4.51 34.77 -9.48
CA LEU A 423 -5.55 34.93 -10.52
C LEU A 423 -5.46 36.31 -11.18
N ILE A 424 -5.30 37.38 -10.40
CA ILE A 424 -5.11 38.75 -10.90
C ILE A 424 -3.81 38.86 -11.68
N ALA A 425 -2.69 38.37 -11.13
CA ALA A 425 -1.39 38.45 -11.79
C ALA A 425 -1.37 37.75 -13.16
N VAL A 426 -1.89 36.53 -13.24
CA VAL A 426 -2.03 35.78 -14.50
C VAL A 426 -2.91 36.55 -15.47
N SER A 427 -4.04 37.08 -15.02
CA SER A 427 -4.98 37.80 -15.86
C SER A 427 -4.38 39.08 -16.48
N LEU A 428 -3.64 39.85 -15.68
CA LEU A 428 -2.93 41.04 -16.14
C LEU A 428 -1.87 40.70 -17.19
N ILE A 429 -1.12 39.61 -16.98
CA ILE A 429 -0.10 39.15 -17.93
C ILE A 429 -0.72 38.67 -19.24
N LEU A 430 -1.88 37.97 -19.17
CA LEU A 430 -2.62 37.52 -20.37
C LEU A 430 -3.18 38.69 -21.20
N MET A 431 -3.42 39.87 -20.59
CA MET A 431 -3.88 41.10 -21.27
C MET A 431 -2.76 41.90 -21.91
N LEU A 432 -1.48 41.56 -21.69
CA LEU A 432 -0.36 42.32 -22.25
C LEU A 432 -0.44 42.35 -23.79
N PRO A 433 -0.12 43.54 -24.38
CA PRO A 433 -0.14 43.71 -25.83
C PRO A 433 0.78 42.74 -26.57
N ALA A 434 0.41 42.43 -27.83
CA ALA A 434 1.16 41.45 -28.66
C ALA A 434 2.64 41.78 -28.84
N ARG A 435 3.04 43.06 -28.74
CA ARG A 435 4.44 43.51 -28.77
C ARG A 435 5.29 42.91 -27.63
N PHE A 436 4.68 42.57 -26.52
CA PHE A 436 5.34 41.94 -25.34
C PHE A 436 5.25 40.41 -25.33
N LYS A 437 4.80 39.77 -26.40
CA LYS A 437 4.56 38.32 -26.47
C LYS A 437 5.70 37.44 -25.92
N ARG A 438 6.96 37.81 -26.16
CA ARG A 438 8.14 37.11 -25.64
C ARG A 438 8.19 37.15 -24.10
N TYR A 439 7.93 38.31 -23.53
CA TYR A 439 7.97 38.53 -22.07
C TYR A 439 6.73 37.92 -21.40
N THR A 440 5.57 38.00 -22.05
CA THR A 440 4.32 37.36 -21.54
C THR A 440 4.53 35.92 -21.14
N THR A 441 5.17 35.09 -22.01
CA THR A 441 5.37 33.66 -21.72
C THR A 441 6.38 33.41 -20.61
N VAL A 442 7.38 34.26 -20.46
CA VAL A 442 8.36 34.21 -19.35
C VAL A 442 7.71 34.63 -18.02
N PHE A 443 6.92 35.73 -18.03
CA PHE A 443 6.19 36.14 -16.83
C PHE A 443 5.16 35.10 -16.38
N LEU A 444 4.45 34.46 -17.33
CA LEU A 444 3.56 33.36 -17.02
C LEU A 444 4.30 32.16 -16.40
N LEU A 445 5.50 31.82 -16.87
CA LEU A 445 6.34 30.79 -16.25
C LEU A 445 6.67 31.16 -14.80
N LEU A 446 7.07 32.39 -14.54
CA LEU A 446 7.43 32.86 -13.20
C LEU A 446 6.23 32.83 -12.24
N VAL A 447 5.08 33.37 -12.69
CA VAL A 447 3.88 33.41 -11.85
C VAL A 447 3.30 32.02 -11.64
N THR A 448 3.18 31.20 -12.70
CA THR A 448 2.72 29.81 -12.55
C THR A 448 3.69 28.99 -11.69
N GLY A 449 5.01 29.18 -11.89
CA GLY A 449 6.02 28.54 -11.04
C GLY A 449 5.89 28.93 -9.58
N GLY A 450 5.68 30.21 -9.30
CA GLY A 450 5.43 30.72 -7.95
C GLY A 450 4.15 30.17 -7.33
N GLU A 451 3.07 30.12 -8.10
CA GLU A 451 1.77 29.56 -7.66
C GLU A 451 1.88 28.06 -7.33
N MET A 452 2.50 27.28 -8.22
CA MET A 452 2.67 25.84 -8.02
C MET A 452 3.63 25.53 -6.86
N THR A 453 4.68 26.36 -6.68
CA THR A 453 5.58 26.28 -5.53
C THR A 453 4.85 26.61 -4.23
N ALA A 454 4.04 27.67 -4.21
CA ALA A 454 3.24 28.04 -3.04
C ALA A 454 2.27 26.91 -2.66
N ASN A 455 1.61 26.29 -3.66
CA ASN A 455 0.76 25.12 -3.42
C ASN A 455 1.53 23.96 -2.79
N ALA A 456 2.72 23.63 -3.32
CA ALA A 456 3.56 22.57 -2.79
C ALA A 456 4.00 22.85 -1.33
N VAL A 457 4.54 24.04 -1.08
CA VAL A 457 5.06 24.44 0.25
C VAL A 457 3.94 24.48 1.29
N LEU A 458 2.82 25.13 0.98
CA LEU A 458 1.70 25.28 1.93
C LEU A 458 1.04 23.95 2.26
N SER A 459 0.90 23.05 1.28
CA SER A 459 0.35 21.72 1.48
C SER A 459 1.30 20.81 2.29
N LEU A 460 2.58 20.74 1.88
CA LEU A 460 3.53 19.83 2.49
C LEU A 460 4.00 20.28 3.88
N ASN A 461 3.92 21.57 4.21
CA ASN A 461 4.20 22.06 5.55
C ASN A 461 3.17 21.58 6.58
N GLN A 462 2.00 21.13 6.15
CA GLN A 462 0.98 20.54 7.01
C GLN A 462 1.17 19.02 7.21
N ILE A 463 2.28 18.46 6.71
CA ILE A 463 2.64 17.05 6.89
C ILE A 463 3.90 16.96 7.74
N SER A 464 3.83 16.20 8.81
CA SER A 464 4.99 15.93 9.68
C SER A 464 5.96 14.96 9.00
N TYR A 465 7.25 15.26 9.10
CA TYR A 465 8.31 14.34 8.71
C TYR A 465 8.82 13.60 9.94
N VAL A 466 9.49 12.47 9.74
CA VAL A 466 10.00 11.63 10.82
C VAL A 466 11.52 11.68 10.90
N SER A 467 12.06 11.34 12.08
CA SER A 467 13.50 11.34 12.33
C SER A 467 14.22 10.28 11.48
N GLN A 468 15.25 10.70 10.76
CA GLN A 468 16.14 9.76 10.05
C GLN A 468 16.94 8.91 11.04
N LYS A 469 17.32 9.48 12.18
CA LYS A 469 18.07 8.76 13.21
C LYS A 469 17.27 7.58 13.74
N ASP A 470 15.99 7.78 14.07
CA ASP A 470 15.14 6.71 14.62
C ASP A 470 14.98 5.56 13.62
N TYR A 471 14.82 5.87 12.34
CA TYR A 471 14.79 4.86 11.29
C TYR A 471 16.12 4.11 11.15
N ALA A 472 17.24 4.83 11.11
CA ALA A 472 18.55 4.26 10.91
C ALA A 472 18.95 3.36 12.09
N ASP A 473 18.85 3.87 13.30
CA ASP A 473 19.24 3.17 14.53
C ASP A 473 18.40 1.90 14.74
N TYR A 474 17.07 2.01 14.52
CA TYR A 474 16.20 0.83 14.58
C TYR A 474 16.60 -0.24 13.56
N THR A 475 16.80 0.18 12.30
CA THR A 475 17.11 -0.74 11.21
C THR A 475 18.45 -1.44 11.43
N GLU A 476 19.49 -0.70 11.82
CA GLU A 476 20.82 -1.25 12.09
C GLU A 476 20.79 -2.24 13.25
N GLN A 477 20.09 -1.93 14.34
CA GLN A 477 19.98 -2.82 15.50
C GLN A 477 19.16 -4.08 15.17
N LEU A 478 18.04 -3.95 14.45
CA LEU A 478 17.26 -5.11 14.04
C LEU A 478 18.08 -6.05 13.15
N GLN A 479 18.75 -5.51 12.12
CA GLN A 479 19.58 -6.30 11.20
C GLN A 479 20.73 -6.99 11.95
N SER A 480 21.41 -6.30 12.87
CA SER A 480 22.46 -6.85 13.72
C SER A 480 21.93 -7.98 14.62
N ALA A 481 20.76 -7.79 15.23
CA ALA A 481 20.16 -8.81 16.10
C ALA A 481 19.74 -10.06 15.31
N VAL A 482 19.12 -9.89 14.13
CA VAL A 482 18.75 -11.00 13.24
C VAL A 482 20.00 -11.78 12.78
N ALA A 483 21.07 -11.08 12.40
CA ALA A 483 22.34 -11.71 12.01
C ALA A 483 23.01 -12.48 13.17
N ALA A 484 22.73 -12.09 14.41
CA ALA A 484 23.26 -12.76 15.61
C ALA A 484 22.49 -14.03 16.02
N VAL A 485 21.31 -14.28 15.43
CA VAL A 485 20.52 -15.50 15.68
C VAL A 485 21.22 -16.72 15.06
N PRO A 486 21.36 -17.85 15.81
CA PRO A 486 21.98 -19.05 15.28
C PRO A 486 21.20 -19.64 14.08
N ASN A 487 21.91 -19.96 13.01
CA ASN A 487 21.34 -20.64 11.84
C ASN A 487 21.63 -22.15 11.90
N LYS A 488 20.99 -22.85 12.85
CA LYS A 488 21.24 -24.26 13.13
C LYS A 488 20.30 -25.24 12.41
N VAL A 489 19.21 -24.73 11.85
CA VAL A 489 18.19 -25.55 11.17
C VAL A 489 17.79 -24.90 9.86
N PRO A 490 17.36 -25.66 8.85
CA PRO A 490 17.01 -25.12 7.54
C PRO A 490 15.88 -24.08 7.56
N PHE A 491 14.99 -24.16 8.55
CA PHE A 491 13.86 -23.26 8.71
C PHE A 491 13.60 -22.90 10.17
N GLN A 492 13.40 -21.63 10.45
CA GLN A 492 13.04 -21.11 11.77
C GLN A 492 12.35 -19.76 11.64
N ARG A 493 11.36 -19.48 12.49
CA ARG A 493 10.80 -18.13 12.63
C ARG A 493 11.37 -17.43 13.85
N ILE A 494 11.40 -16.10 13.75
CA ILE A 494 11.88 -15.18 14.78
C ILE A 494 10.73 -14.29 15.21
N GLY A 495 10.38 -14.34 16.49
CA GLY A 495 9.48 -13.40 17.16
C GLY A 495 10.26 -12.25 17.77
N LYS A 496 9.59 -11.17 18.14
CA LYS A 496 10.23 -10.03 18.81
C LYS A 496 9.24 -9.23 19.67
N THR A 497 9.77 -8.54 20.67
CA THR A 497 8.99 -7.73 21.60
C THR A 497 8.99 -6.22 21.26
N PHE A 498 9.50 -5.86 20.10
CA PHE A 498 9.57 -4.49 19.59
C PHE A 498 9.19 -4.48 18.12
N MET A 499 8.65 -3.36 17.62
CA MET A 499 8.17 -3.26 16.25
C MET A 499 8.22 -1.81 15.77
N ARG A 500 8.87 -1.55 14.64
CA ARG A 500 8.74 -0.30 13.89
C ARG A 500 7.55 -0.40 12.93
N THR A 501 7.50 -1.49 12.17
CA THR A 501 6.41 -1.79 11.25
C THR A 501 6.05 -3.28 11.28
N LYS A 502 4.86 -3.61 10.81
CA LYS A 502 4.45 -5.01 10.61
C LYS A 502 5.25 -5.71 9.50
N ASN A 503 6.05 -4.98 8.71
CA ASN A 503 6.88 -5.51 7.63
C ASN A 503 8.37 -5.61 8.01
N ASP A 504 8.72 -5.49 9.28
CA ASP A 504 10.07 -5.70 9.78
C ASP A 504 10.72 -7.02 9.29
N PRO A 505 9.99 -8.15 9.10
CA PRO A 505 10.55 -9.34 8.47
C PRO A 505 11.14 -9.11 7.08
N MET A 506 10.51 -8.25 6.27
CA MET A 506 11.03 -7.86 4.97
C MET A 506 12.18 -6.85 5.07
N GLN A 507 12.14 -5.94 6.03
CA GLN A 507 13.21 -4.97 6.26
C GLN A 507 14.55 -5.63 6.61
N ALA A 508 14.53 -6.69 7.42
CA ALA A 508 15.73 -7.36 7.92
C ALA A 508 15.91 -8.79 7.39
N ASN A 509 15.11 -9.19 6.40
CA ASN A 509 15.19 -10.49 5.73
C ASN A 509 15.21 -11.69 6.71
N TYR A 510 14.17 -11.82 7.52
CA TYR A 510 13.95 -12.98 8.38
C TYR A 510 12.52 -13.52 8.25
N PHE A 511 12.27 -14.74 8.70
CA PHE A 511 10.94 -15.31 8.71
C PHE A 511 10.24 -14.95 10.03
N GLY A 512 9.12 -14.26 9.94
CA GLY A 512 8.29 -13.83 11.07
C GLY A 512 6.84 -14.24 10.86
N GLY A 513 5.92 -13.46 11.41
CA GLY A 513 4.47 -13.64 11.25
C GLY A 513 3.73 -12.32 11.05
N SER A 514 4.35 -11.19 11.33
CA SER A 514 3.70 -9.90 11.05
C SER A 514 3.79 -9.53 9.57
N HIS A 515 2.76 -8.85 9.09
CA HIS A 515 2.75 -8.32 7.72
C HIS A 515 1.65 -7.29 7.52
N PHE A 516 1.89 -6.33 6.62
CA PHE A 516 0.89 -5.34 6.19
C PHE A 516 1.01 -5.07 4.68
N ASN A 517 0.00 -5.47 3.90
CA ASN A 517 -0.14 -5.05 2.50
C ASN A 517 -1.59 -5.14 2.01
N SER A 518 -1.88 -4.46 0.89
CA SER A 518 -3.21 -4.46 0.27
C SER A 518 -3.54 -5.77 -0.45
N MET A 519 -2.56 -6.67 -0.69
CA MET A 519 -2.68 -7.94 -1.40
C MET A 519 -2.50 -9.13 -0.46
N LEU A 520 -2.88 -8.99 0.82
CA LEU A 520 -2.78 -10.05 1.82
C LEU A 520 -3.86 -11.12 1.58
N GLU A 521 -3.47 -12.38 1.66
CA GLU A 521 -4.35 -13.52 1.51
C GLU A 521 -5.27 -13.65 2.74
N PRO A 522 -6.59 -13.71 2.56
CA PRO A 522 -7.57 -13.64 3.64
C PRO A 522 -7.52 -14.76 4.67
N SER A 523 -7.09 -15.95 4.28
CA SER A 523 -7.01 -17.09 5.21
C SER A 523 -5.99 -16.84 6.32
N TYR A 524 -4.95 -16.05 6.03
CA TYR A 524 -3.89 -15.75 6.98
C TYR A 524 -4.36 -14.87 8.14
N PRO A 525 -4.89 -13.66 7.96
CA PRO A 525 -5.41 -12.87 9.08
C PRO A 525 -6.57 -13.56 9.80
N LYS A 526 -7.43 -14.33 9.12
CA LYS A 526 -8.48 -15.10 9.77
C LYS A 526 -7.92 -16.14 10.74
N PHE A 527 -6.89 -16.88 10.32
CA PHE A 527 -6.24 -17.85 11.19
C PHE A 527 -5.56 -17.16 12.37
N MET A 528 -4.78 -16.11 12.12
CA MET A 528 -4.06 -15.41 13.19
C MET A 528 -5.02 -14.76 14.20
N GLY A 529 -6.11 -14.14 13.74
CA GLY A 529 -7.16 -13.61 14.60
C GLY A 529 -7.83 -14.71 15.45
N SER A 530 -8.11 -15.89 14.85
CA SER A 530 -8.76 -16.99 15.59
C SER A 530 -7.91 -17.53 16.74
N ILE A 531 -6.59 -17.38 16.69
CA ILE A 531 -5.67 -17.80 17.77
C ILE A 531 -5.26 -16.67 18.71
N GLY A 532 -5.84 -15.47 18.57
CA GLY A 532 -5.66 -14.34 19.49
C GLY A 532 -4.66 -13.27 19.08
N GLU A 533 -4.20 -13.28 17.82
CA GLU A 533 -3.33 -12.23 17.29
C GLU A 533 -4.12 -11.02 16.78
N PRO A 534 -3.59 -9.81 16.92
CA PRO A 534 -4.18 -8.62 16.30
C PRO A 534 -4.16 -8.74 14.77
N ALA A 535 -5.32 -8.90 14.19
CA ALA A 535 -5.51 -9.09 12.75
C ALA A 535 -6.55 -8.14 12.17
N GLY A 536 -6.32 -7.70 10.94
CA GLY A 536 -7.24 -6.89 10.14
C GLY A 536 -7.23 -7.36 8.68
N ASP A 537 -8.03 -6.74 7.81
CA ASP A 537 -8.16 -7.16 6.40
C ASP A 537 -6.87 -7.17 5.61
N GLY A 538 -5.95 -6.29 5.91
CA GLY A 538 -4.68 -6.14 5.21
C GLY A 538 -3.45 -6.29 6.10
N SER A 539 -3.61 -6.67 7.38
CA SER A 539 -2.48 -6.70 8.30
C SER A 539 -2.64 -7.72 9.42
N VAL A 540 -1.50 -8.21 9.90
CA VAL A 540 -1.36 -9.02 11.11
C VAL A 540 -0.16 -8.49 11.90
N ALA A 541 -0.28 -8.43 13.23
CA ALA A 541 0.84 -8.22 14.14
C ALA A 541 1.02 -9.48 14.98
N ASP A 542 2.19 -10.13 14.91
CA ASP A 542 2.53 -11.34 15.66
C ASP A 542 3.10 -11.01 17.05
N THR A 543 2.32 -10.28 17.85
CA THR A 543 2.79 -9.68 19.10
C THR A 543 2.21 -10.29 20.37
N ASN A 544 1.11 -11.03 20.23
CA ASN A 544 0.32 -11.52 21.36
C ASN A 544 0.41 -13.05 21.52
N GLN A 545 1.40 -13.66 20.92
CA GLN A 545 1.54 -15.12 20.88
C GLN A 545 1.64 -15.71 22.29
N THR A 546 0.91 -16.83 22.50
CA THR A 546 1.10 -17.71 23.65
C THR A 546 2.28 -18.66 23.38
N MET A 547 2.83 -19.31 24.42
CA MET A 547 3.88 -20.31 24.22
C MET A 547 3.41 -21.49 23.34
N PHE A 548 2.11 -21.81 23.31
CA PHE A 548 1.58 -22.83 22.39
C PHE A 548 1.61 -22.36 20.94
N THR A 549 1.18 -21.15 20.65
CA THR A 549 1.22 -20.62 19.27
C THR A 549 2.64 -20.37 18.80
N ASP A 550 3.54 -19.96 19.68
CA ASP A 550 4.98 -19.88 19.39
C ASP A 550 5.54 -21.25 18.97
N ALA A 551 5.18 -22.29 19.74
CA ALA A 551 5.60 -23.66 19.43
C ALA A 551 5.02 -24.14 18.09
N LEU A 552 3.71 -24.01 17.91
CA LEU A 552 2.98 -24.43 16.70
C LEU A 552 3.54 -23.80 15.45
N LEU A 553 3.75 -22.48 15.47
CA LEU A 553 4.16 -21.68 14.31
C LEU A 553 5.68 -21.66 14.08
N SER A 554 6.43 -22.51 14.75
CA SER A 554 7.90 -22.65 14.58
C SER A 554 8.71 -21.41 14.97
N TYR A 555 8.23 -20.61 15.94
CA TYR A 555 9.01 -19.50 16.50
C TYR A 555 10.10 -20.07 17.42
N ARG A 556 11.27 -20.26 16.83
CA ARG A 556 12.41 -20.87 17.51
C ARG A 556 13.22 -19.87 18.30
N TYR A 557 13.23 -18.61 17.87
CA TYR A 557 13.97 -17.56 18.54
C TYR A 557 13.10 -16.34 18.78
N TYR A 558 13.40 -15.62 19.85
CA TYR A 558 12.81 -14.34 20.18
C TYR A 558 13.88 -13.28 20.41
N LEU A 559 13.66 -12.11 19.81
CA LEU A 559 14.44 -10.91 20.04
C LEU A 559 13.70 -10.04 21.03
N ASN A 560 14.27 -9.84 22.21
CA ASN A 560 13.67 -9.07 23.29
C ASN A 560 14.46 -7.78 23.53
N SER A 561 13.80 -6.64 23.37
CA SER A 561 14.36 -5.37 23.82
C SER A 561 14.33 -5.30 25.34
N THR A 562 15.48 -5.04 25.94
CA THR A 562 15.65 -5.05 27.41
C THR A 562 15.24 -3.73 28.07
N SER A 563 14.96 -2.67 27.29
CA SER A 563 14.63 -1.34 27.82
C SER A 563 13.43 -0.72 27.13
N VAL A 564 12.60 0.01 27.88
CA VAL A 564 11.51 0.83 27.36
C VAL A 564 12.03 2.17 26.80
N GLN A 565 13.20 2.63 27.25
CA GLN A 565 13.84 3.88 26.83
C GLN A 565 14.96 3.65 25.79
N ALA A 566 15.07 2.44 25.26
CA ALA A 566 16.08 2.07 24.28
C ALA A 566 15.82 2.74 22.91
N THR A 567 16.85 2.78 22.07
CA THR A 567 16.75 3.12 20.64
C THR A 567 15.76 2.19 19.90
N VAL A 568 15.59 0.98 20.43
CA VAL A 568 14.59 0.00 20.00
C VAL A 568 13.68 -0.28 21.22
N PRO A 569 12.69 0.57 21.48
CA PRO A 569 11.86 0.45 22.65
C PRO A 569 10.98 -0.80 22.58
N ARG A 570 10.86 -1.51 23.70
CA ARG A 570 9.93 -2.62 23.84
C ARG A 570 8.50 -2.13 23.62
N SER A 571 7.78 -2.72 22.68
CA SER A 571 6.41 -2.39 22.34
C SER A 571 5.39 -3.46 22.73
N THR A 572 5.84 -4.62 23.19
CA THR A 572 5.00 -5.76 23.58
C THR A 572 5.44 -6.30 24.92
N ASN A 573 4.50 -6.59 25.81
CA ASN A 573 4.75 -7.30 27.05
C ASN A 573 4.72 -8.82 26.79
N LYS A 574 5.79 -9.55 27.13
CA LYS A 574 5.88 -10.99 26.95
C LYS A 574 6.59 -11.65 28.15
N PRO A 575 5.94 -11.71 29.33
CA PRO A 575 6.52 -12.29 30.54
C PRO A 575 6.91 -13.76 30.44
N ASP A 576 6.24 -14.54 29.57
CA ASP A 576 6.51 -15.95 29.33
C ASP A 576 7.87 -16.21 28.64
N LEU A 577 8.56 -15.17 28.14
CA LEU A 577 9.96 -15.29 27.73
C LEU A 577 10.90 -15.74 28.85
N SER A 578 10.49 -15.59 30.11
CA SER A 578 11.27 -16.11 31.27
C SER A 578 11.35 -17.65 31.30
N ASP A 579 10.51 -18.36 30.51
CA ASP A 579 10.59 -19.81 30.32
C ASP A 579 11.39 -20.21 29.07
N TYR A 580 11.84 -19.25 28.29
CA TYR A 580 12.76 -19.50 27.19
C TYR A 580 14.20 -19.30 27.64
N ARG A 581 15.13 -20.01 27.02
CA ARG A 581 16.53 -19.95 27.35
C ARG A 581 17.20 -18.76 26.67
N GLN A 582 17.68 -17.79 27.45
CA GLN A 582 18.53 -16.73 26.88
C GLN A 582 19.86 -17.33 26.41
N ILE A 583 20.18 -17.11 25.15
CA ILE A 583 21.36 -17.68 24.49
C ILE A 583 22.42 -16.65 24.14
N LYS A 584 22.03 -15.38 23.97
CA LYS A 584 22.95 -14.30 23.60
C LYS A 584 22.37 -12.95 23.98
N GLN A 585 23.26 -11.99 24.25
CA GLN A 585 22.95 -10.56 24.32
C GLN A 585 23.64 -9.86 23.14
N ASN A 586 22.91 -9.05 22.37
CA ASN A 586 23.41 -8.24 21.27
C ASN A 586 23.00 -6.78 21.47
N GLY A 587 23.87 -5.99 22.11
CA GLY A 587 23.55 -4.64 22.53
C GLY A 587 22.33 -4.61 23.47
N GLN A 588 21.29 -3.87 23.09
CA GLN A 588 20.05 -3.75 23.86
C GLN A 588 19.05 -4.90 23.61
N ILE A 589 19.41 -5.86 22.76
CA ILE A 589 18.51 -6.95 22.35
C ILE A 589 19.04 -8.28 22.90
N ALA A 590 18.26 -8.92 23.76
CA ALA A 590 18.49 -10.28 24.21
C ALA A 590 17.86 -11.29 23.26
N ILE A 591 18.58 -12.37 22.97
CA ILE A 591 18.14 -13.46 22.09
C ILE A 591 17.77 -14.66 22.95
N TYR A 592 16.51 -15.09 22.83
CA TYR A 592 15.97 -16.25 23.54
C TYR A 592 15.71 -17.39 22.57
N GLN A 593 15.88 -18.63 23.03
CA GLN A 593 15.55 -19.85 22.29
C GLN A 593 14.34 -20.54 22.91
N ASN A 594 13.36 -20.86 22.09
CA ASN A 594 12.20 -21.67 22.41
C ASN A 594 12.47 -23.13 22.06
N ASP A 595 12.73 -23.97 23.08
CA ASP A 595 12.98 -25.38 22.88
C ASP A 595 11.70 -26.20 22.57
N ASN A 596 10.49 -25.61 22.76
CA ASN A 596 9.21 -26.21 22.39
C ASN A 596 8.86 -26.01 20.90
N ALA A 597 9.55 -25.14 20.16
CA ALA A 597 9.25 -24.85 18.76
C ALA A 597 9.19 -26.13 17.91
N LEU A 598 8.09 -26.33 17.19
CA LEU A 598 7.91 -27.44 16.25
C LEU A 598 8.67 -27.17 14.94
N PRO A 599 9.07 -28.22 14.20
CA PRO A 599 9.65 -28.05 12.86
C PRO A 599 8.60 -27.53 11.86
N LEU A 600 9.03 -27.07 10.67
CA LEU A 600 8.14 -26.57 9.61
C LEU A 600 7.05 -27.58 9.22
N GLY A 601 7.37 -28.87 9.29
CA GLY A 601 6.44 -29.97 9.04
C GLY A 601 6.66 -31.10 10.03
N PHE A 602 5.59 -31.80 10.39
CA PHE A 602 5.59 -32.92 11.34
C PHE A 602 4.36 -33.82 11.11
N ALA A 603 4.42 -35.05 11.62
CA ALA A 603 3.24 -35.92 11.59
C ALA A 603 2.23 -35.46 12.66
N ALA A 604 0.99 -35.28 12.23
CA ALA A 604 -0.14 -34.96 13.10
C ALA A 604 -1.35 -35.86 12.77
N SER A 605 -2.34 -35.89 13.63
CA SER A 605 -3.57 -36.63 13.36
C SER A 605 -4.31 -36.08 12.15
N ASP A 606 -4.96 -36.94 11.39
CA ASP A 606 -5.83 -36.58 10.25
C ASP A 606 -7.05 -35.73 10.64
N LYS A 607 -7.36 -35.64 11.95
CA LYS A 607 -8.41 -34.77 12.49
C LYS A 607 -8.17 -33.27 12.23
N VAL A 608 -6.93 -32.87 11.95
CA VAL A 608 -6.61 -31.50 11.50
C VAL A 608 -7.30 -31.12 10.19
N LEU A 609 -7.65 -32.09 9.34
CA LEU A 609 -8.34 -31.86 8.08
C LEU A 609 -9.82 -31.49 8.28
N LYS A 610 -10.41 -31.93 9.41
CA LYS A 610 -11.82 -31.70 9.78
C LYS A 610 -11.96 -30.61 10.86
N HIS A 611 -10.92 -29.81 11.08
CA HIS A 611 -10.94 -28.75 12.06
C HIS A 611 -12.02 -27.68 11.73
N LYS A 612 -12.74 -27.24 12.78
CA LYS A 612 -13.69 -26.12 12.73
C LYS A 612 -13.18 -25.05 13.67
N VAL A 613 -13.05 -23.84 13.17
CA VAL A 613 -12.58 -22.69 13.94
C VAL A 613 -13.61 -22.31 15.00
N THR A 614 -13.17 -22.08 16.22
CA THR A 614 -13.96 -21.52 17.31
C THR A 614 -13.77 -20.01 17.32
N ALA A 615 -14.70 -19.30 16.71
CA ALA A 615 -14.63 -17.85 16.64
C ALA A 615 -14.71 -17.19 18.03
N ASP A 616 -14.06 -16.05 18.20
CA ASP A 616 -14.07 -15.16 19.38
C ASP A 616 -13.54 -15.76 20.70
N TYR A 617 -13.08 -17.01 20.71
CA TYR A 617 -12.51 -17.69 21.88
C TYR A 617 -11.12 -18.24 21.57
N PRO A 618 -10.09 -17.38 21.45
CA PRO A 618 -8.77 -17.80 20.93
C PRO A 618 -8.06 -18.83 21.81
N ILE A 619 -8.22 -18.80 23.11
CA ILE A 619 -7.58 -19.77 24.00
C ILE A 619 -8.28 -21.14 23.88
N LEU A 620 -9.60 -21.17 23.75
CA LEU A 620 -10.35 -22.40 23.48
C LEU A 620 -9.97 -22.96 22.10
N GLU A 621 -9.82 -22.09 21.09
CA GLU A 621 -9.37 -22.48 19.76
C GLU A 621 -7.98 -23.15 19.79
N GLN A 622 -7.05 -22.60 20.56
CA GLN A 622 -5.71 -23.18 20.74
C GLN A 622 -5.79 -24.57 21.38
N GLY A 623 -6.63 -24.79 22.39
CA GLY A 623 -6.89 -26.10 23.00
C GLY A 623 -7.50 -27.10 21.99
N ASN A 624 -8.45 -26.63 21.16
CA ASN A 624 -9.03 -27.44 20.09
C ASN A 624 -8.00 -27.80 19.01
N ILE A 625 -7.11 -26.87 18.63
CA ILE A 625 -5.99 -27.15 17.73
C ILE A 625 -5.08 -28.22 18.31
N ALA A 626 -4.69 -28.11 19.58
CA ALA A 626 -3.86 -29.11 20.28
C ALA A 626 -4.51 -30.49 20.27
N THR A 627 -5.83 -30.57 20.55
CA THR A 627 -6.62 -31.80 20.46
C THR A 627 -6.57 -32.41 19.05
N LYS A 628 -6.75 -31.60 18.01
CA LYS A 628 -6.75 -32.07 16.61
C LYS A 628 -5.39 -32.54 16.15
N LEU A 629 -4.33 -31.88 16.59
CA LEU A 629 -2.96 -32.26 16.24
C LEU A 629 -2.54 -33.59 16.86
N THR A 630 -2.88 -33.81 18.14
CA THR A 630 -2.42 -34.98 18.94
C THR A 630 -3.39 -36.15 18.94
N ASP A 631 -4.62 -35.96 18.49
CA ASP A 631 -5.75 -36.89 18.67
C ASP A 631 -6.04 -37.20 20.15
N ASN A 632 -5.75 -36.27 21.04
CA ASN A 632 -5.88 -36.43 22.47
C ASN A 632 -6.66 -35.26 23.09
N PRO A 633 -7.97 -35.44 23.36
CA PRO A 633 -8.81 -34.43 23.99
C PRO A 633 -8.33 -34.01 25.39
N THR A 634 -7.75 -34.94 26.14
CA THR A 634 -7.26 -34.66 27.50
C THR A 634 -6.12 -33.63 27.45
N LEU A 635 -5.15 -33.79 26.54
CA LEU A 635 -4.06 -32.83 26.38
C LEU A 635 -4.57 -31.46 25.94
N GLY A 636 -5.51 -31.42 24.98
CA GLY A 636 -6.08 -30.14 24.54
C GLY A 636 -6.86 -29.42 25.63
N ASN A 637 -7.67 -30.14 26.40
CA ASN A 637 -8.46 -29.55 27.49
C ASN A 637 -7.62 -29.12 28.69
N GLN A 638 -6.50 -29.81 28.96
CA GLN A 638 -5.59 -29.49 30.05
C GLN A 638 -4.52 -28.42 29.68
N LEU A 639 -4.42 -28.03 28.41
CA LEU A 639 -3.42 -27.07 27.95
C LEU A 639 -3.62 -25.69 28.58
N PHE A 640 -4.86 -25.25 28.69
CA PHE A 640 -5.23 -24.01 29.34
C PHE A 640 -6.30 -24.25 30.41
N THR A 641 -6.16 -23.57 31.54
CA THR A 641 -7.10 -23.61 32.66
C THR A 641 -7.70 -22.20 32.84
N LEU A 642 -9.03 -22.10 32.80
CA LEU A 642 -9.72 -20.87 33.13
C LEU A 642 -9.47 -20.49 34.59
N GLN A 643 -9.12 -19.26 34.81
CA GLN A 643 -8.86 -18.66 36.12
C GLN A 643 -9.91 -17.63 36.45
N TYR A 644 -10.13 -17.34 37.73
CA TYR A 644 -11.12 -16.37 38.16
C TYR A 644 -10.44 -15.14 38.71
N PHE A 645 -11.08 -14.01 38.52
CA PHE A 645 -10.73 -12.79 39.20
C PHE A 645 -11.20 -12.84 40.66
N ASN A 646 -10.36 -12.38 41.58
CA ASN A 646 -10.72 -12.30 43.00
C ASN A 646 -11.77 -11.23 43.27
N THR A 647 -11.57 -10.04 42.69
CA THR A 647 -12.50 -8.90 42.78
C THR A 647 -12.55 -8.13 41.47
N VAL A 648 -13.69 -7.45 41.28
CA VAL A 648 -13.89 -6.44 40.24
C VAL A 648 -14.39 -5.16 40.90
N SER A 649 -13.71 -4.06 40.69
CA SER A 649 -14.13 -2.76 41.25
C SER A 649 -14.30 -1.72 40.14
N TYR A 650 -15.14 -0.73 40.40
CA TYR A 650 -15.56 0.28 39.45
C TYR A 650 -15.32 1.68 40.02
N GLN A 651 -14.65 2.53 39.25
CA GLN A 651 -14.42 3.92 39.58
C GLN A 651 -14.86 4.81 38.42
N ASN A 652 -15.71 5.82 38.71
CA ASN A 652 -16.29 6.72 37.72
C ASN A 652 -17.02 6.01 36.58
N THR A 653 -17.48 4.78 36.80
CA THR A 653 -18.24 4.00 35.82
C THR A 653 -19.34 3.18 36.47
N LYS A 654 -20.33 2.82 35.68
CA LYS A 654 -21.41 1.88 36.05
C LYS A 654 -21.69 0.94 34.88
N GLN A 655 -22.02 -0.27 35.22
CA GLN A 655 -22.48 -1.27 34.26
C GLN A 655 -23.87 -0.94 33.75
N LYS A 656 -24.15 -1.14 32.46
CA LYS A 656 -25.49 -0.89 31.87
C LYS A 656 -26.46 -2.00 32.29
N PRO A 657 -27.66 -1.66 32.83
CA PRO A 657 -28.51 -2.65 33.51
C PRO A 657 -28.93 -3.88 32.68
N LYS A 658 -28.94 -3.81 31.36
CA LYS A 658 -29.36 -4.92 30.47
C LYS A 658 -28.25 -5.48 29.59
N LEU A 659 -27.02 -4.96 29.71
CA LEU A 659 -25.89 -5.32 28.89
C LEU A 659 -24.66 -5.49 29.78
N ASN A 660 -24.47 -6.68 30.31
CA ASN A 660 -23.47 -7.00 31.34
C ASN A 660 -22.01 -6.64 31.01
N GLU A 661 -21.69 -6.43 29.74
CA GLU A 661 -20.34 -6.10 29.27
C GLU A 661 -20.19 -4.63 28.86
N THR A 662 -21.25 -3.82 29.00
CA THR A 662 -21.23 -2.40 28.63
C THR A 662 -21.13 -1.52 29.87
N PHE A 663 -20.15 -0.63 29.88
CA PHE A 663 -19.83 0.28 30.94
C PHE A 663 -20.00 1.73 30.49
N LEU A 664 -20.67 2.53 31.34
CA LEU A 664 -20.92 3.95 31.10
C LEU A 664 -20.02 4.78 31.99
N ARG A 665 -19.35 5.78 31.46
CA ARG A 665 -18.61 6.77 32.22
C ARG A 665 -19.60 7.73 32.91
N ILE A 666 -19.42 7.98 34.19
CA ILE A 666 -20.35 8.82 34.99
C ILE A 666 -20.00 10.31 34.84
N ASN A 667 -18.73 10.66 35.02
CA ASN A 667 -18.23 12.03 34.91
C ASN A 667 -17.24 12.15 33.78
N SER A 668 -17.54 12.94 32.76
CA SER A 668 -16.74 13.13 31.56
C SER A 668 -15.40 13.85 31.76
N LYS A 669 -15.19 14.49 32.94
CA LYS A 669 -13.94 15.17 33.30
C LYS A 669 -12.83 14.23 33.70
N ASN A 670 -13.16 13.01 34.16
CA ASN A 670 -12.20 12.02 34.64
C ASN A 670 -12.32 10.72 33.83
N ASP A 671 -11.22 10.00 33.69
CA ASP A 671 -11.26 8.64 33.11
C ASP A 671 -12.10 7.72 34.03
N ALA A 672 -12.72 6.73 33.40
CA ALA A 672 -13.42 5.67 34.09
C ALA A 672 -12.52 4.44 34.18
N HIS A 673 -12.60 3.69 35.28
CA HIS A 673 -11.78 2.53 35.56
C HIS A 673 -12.61 1.29 35.88
N VAL A 674 -12.24 0.15 35.28
CA VAL A 674 -12.67 -1.19 35.67
C VAL A 674 -11.44 -1.95 36.09
N THR A 675 -11.33 -2.27 37.38
CA THR A 675 -10.12 -2.88 37.94
C THR A 675 -10.43 -4.31 38.40
N TYR A 676 -9.66 -5.26 37.87
CA TYR A 676 -9.71 -6.67 38.21
C TYR A 676 -8.52 -7.03 39.06
N THR A 677 -8.75 -7.81 40.14
CA THR A 677 -7.65 -8.40 40.90
C THR A 677 -7.63 -9.92 40.74
N PHE A 678 -6.47 -10.52 40.75
CA PHE A 678 -6.31 -11.97 40.77
C PHE A 678 -4.99 -12.36 41.44
N THR A 679 -4.93 -13.58 41.94
CA THR A 679 -3.69 -14.14 42.51
C THR A 679 -3.36 -15.43 41.79
N PRO A 680 -2.24 -15.49 41.06
CA PRO A 680 -1.83 -16.72 40.38
C PRO A 680 -1.68 -17.89 41.36
N THR A 681 -2.29 -19.03 41.00
CA THR A 681 -2.26 -20.26 41.76
C THR A 681 -1.15 -21.23 41.33
N THR A 682 -0.47 -20.91 40.24
CA THR A 682 0.68 -21.66 39.68
C THR A 682 1.78 -20.70 39.24
N ASN A 683 2.96 -21.25 38.94
CA ASN A 683 4.05 -20.51 38.30
C ASN A 683 3.98 -20.51 36.78
N ASP A 684 2.88 -21.00 36.21
CA ASP A 684 2.68 -21.04 34.78
C ASP A 684 2.39 -19.63 34.20
N PRO A 685 2.52 -19.43 32.87
CA PRO A 685 2.15 -18.19 32.22
C PRO A 685 0.64 -17.94 32.27
N TYR A 686 0.25 -16.67 32.53
CA TYR A 686 -1.14 -16.23 32.56
C TYR A 686 -1.45 -15.31 31.38
N TYR A 687 -2.57 -15.58 30.72
CA TYR A 687 -3.05 -14.86 29.55
C TYR A 687 -4.44 -14.28 29.78
N LEU A 688 -4.66 -13.08 29.28
CA LEU A 688 -5.96 -12.40 29.28
C LEU A 688 -6.53 -12.39 27.87
N THR A 689 -7.80 -12.73 27.72
CA THR A 689 -8.52 -12.44 26.48
C THR A 689 -9.21 -11.10 26.56
N LEU A 690 -9.26 -10.38 25.42
CA LEU A 690 -9.96 -9.11 25.28
C LEU A 690 -10.67 -9.06 23.93
N GLY A 691 -11.96 -8.68 23.94
CA GLY A 691 -12.73 -8.52 22.72
C GLY A 691 -12.28 -7.34 21.85
N SER A 692 -12.75 -7.32 20.61
CA SER A 692 -12.31 -6.40 19.54
C SER A 692 -12.75 -4.94 19.69
N SER A 693 -13.56 -4.59 20.69
CA SER A 693 -14.11 -3.23 20.83
C SER A 693 -13.17 -2.23 21.52
N LEU A 694 -11.95 -2.62 21.88
CA LEU A 694 -11.00 -1.78 22.60
C LEU A 694 -10.15 -0.94 21.65
N GLU A 695 -10.47 0.35 21.58
CA GLU A 695 -9.68 1.30 20.78
C GLU A 695 -8.47 1.80 21.57
N LYS A 696 -7.28 1.68 20.99
CA LYS A 696 -5.99 2.06 21.59
C LYS A 696 -5.96 3.48 22.19
N ASN A 697 -6.60 4.44 21.55
CA ASN A 697 -6.57 5.83 21.98
C ASN A 697 -7.63 6.16 23.07
N ALA A 698 -8.59 5.27 23.27
CA ALA A 698 -9.68 5.47 24.21
C ALA A 698 -9.59 4.58 25.45
N VAL A 699 -8.75 3.55 25.41
CA VAL A 699 -8.58 2.57 26.47
C VAL A 699 -7.09 2.40 26.79
N ARG A 700 -6.76 2.39 28.07
CA ARG A 700 -5.42 2.10 28.59
C ARG A 700 -5.49 0.89 29.51
N LEU A 701 -4.58 -0.05 29.30
CA LEU A 701 -4.43 -1.24 30.11
C LEU A 701 -3.17 -1.13 30.95
N THR A 702 -3.27 -1.38 32.25
CA THR A 702 -2.10 -1.50 33.12
C THR A 702 -2.18 -2.77 33.95
N LEU A 703 -1.05 -3.40 34.21
CA LEU A 703 -0.88 -4.45 35.21
C LEU A 703 0.03 -3.96 36.30
N ASN A 704 -0.44 -3.94 37.54
CA ASN A 704 0.28 -3.38 38.69
C ASN A 704 0.84 -1.97 38.42
N GLY A 705 0.04 -1.13 37.75
CA GLY A 705 0.40 0.24 37.35
C GLY A 705 1.36 0.35 36.14
N GLN A 706 1.85 -0.77 35.60
CA GLN A 706 2.70 -0.78 34.41
C GLN A 706 1.86 -0.95 33.14
N PRO A 707 2.07 -0.13 32.10
CA PRO A 707 1.28 -0.22 30.87
C PRO A 707 1.47 -1.58 30.19
N ILE A 708 0.37 -2.17 29.74
CA ILE A 708 0.35 -3.30 28.81
C ILE A 708 0.08 -2.76 27.42
N THR A 709 0.92 -3.12 26.46
CA THR A 709 0.70 -2.72 25.08
C THR A 709 -0.49 -3.46 24.48
N GLN A 710 -1.43 -2.70 23.94
CA GLN A 710 -2.56 -3.21 23.18
C GLN A 710 -2.42 -2.79 21.71
N TYR A 711 -2.92 -3.63 20.83
CA TYR A 711 -3.02 -3.34 19.40
C TYR A 711 -4.49 -3.19 19.02
N ASP A 712 -4.78 -2.30 18.09
CA ASP A 712 -6.12 -2.15 17.56
C ASP A 712 -6.56 -3.46 16.89
N THR A 713 -7.71 -3.96 17.29
CA THR A 713 -8.34 -5.13 16.68
C THR A 713 -9.71 -4.72 16.19
N PHE A 714 -10.11 -5.20 15.03
CA PHE A 714 -11.38 -4.81 14.42
C PHE A 714 -12.43 -5.92 14.45
N ARG A 715 -12.04 -7.17 14.69
CA ARG A 715 -12.94 -8.32 14.50
C ARG A 715 -12.80 -9.41 15.53
N ASP A 716 -11.61 -9.68 16.01
CA ASP A 716 -11.33 -10.88 16.80
C ASP A 716 -10.93 -10.53 18.23
N THR A 717 -11.25 -11.44 19.16
CA THR A 717 -10.74 -11.38 20.53
C THR A 717 -9.24 -11.66 20.52
N VAL A 718 -8.45 -10.81 21.19
CA VAL A 718 -6.99 -10.99 21.32
C VAL A 718 -6.65 -11.69 22.63
N ALA A 719 -5.50 -12.38 22.64
CA ALA A 719 -4.87 -12.91 23.83
C ALA A 719 -3.67 -12.04 24.22
N LEU A 720 -3.59 -11.63 25.48
CA LEU A 720 -2.50 -10.82 26.01
C LEU A 720 -1.73 -11.60 27.05
N ASN A 721 -0.42 -11.58 27.02
CA ASN A 721 0.43 -12.17 28.01
C ASN A 721 0.53 -11.23 29.23
N LEU A 722 0.01 -11.64 30.40
CA LEU A 722 -0.04 -10.81 31.59
C LEU A 722 1.16 -10.97 32.50
N THR A 723 1.33 -12.20 33.02
CA THR A 723 2.35 -12.48 34.04
C THR A 723 2.84 -13.92 33.94
N ASN A 724 4.00 -14.19 34.54
CA ASN A 724 4.61 -15.51 34.64
C ASN A 724 5.41 -15.62 35.94
N LYS A 725 5.52 -16.81 36.50
CA LYS A 725 6.28 -17.08 37.75
C LYS A 725 5.86 -16.19 38.92
N ALA A 726 4.53 -15.99 39.04
CA ALA A 726 3.93 -15.06 39.99
C ALA A 726 3.04 -15.78 41.04
N LEU A 727 3.29 -17.06 41.34
CA LEU A 727 2.54 -17.84 42.32
C LEU A 727 2.38 -17.07 43.64
N GLY A 728 1.12 -16.95 44.09
CA GLY A 728 0.75 -16.29 45.34
C GLY A 728 0.94 -14.78 45.37
N LYS A 729 1.39 -14.12 44.30
CA LYS A 729 1.58 -12.67 44.25
C LYS A 729 0.29 -12.00 43.68
N PRO A 730 -0.43 -11.17 44.48
CA PRO A 730 -1.58 -10.46 43.95
C PRO A 730 -1.26 -9.59 42.75
N GLN A 731 -2.12 -9.60 41.73
CA GLN A 731 -2.01 -8.83 40.49
C GLN A 731 -3.23 -7.94 40.32
N THR A 732 -3.01 -6.71 39.86
CA THR A 732 -4.08 -5.73 39.64
C THR A 732 -4.05 -5.32 38.16
N LEU A 733 -5.09 -5.71 37.43
CA LEU A 733 -5.33 -5.29 36.05
C LEU A 733 -6.31 -4.12 36.06
N ASP A 734 -5.88 -2.98 35.57
CA ASP A 734 -6.77 -1.80 35.44
C ASP A 734 -7.02 -1.49 33.97
N ILE A 735 -8.30 -1.30 33.63
CA ILE A 735 -8.79 -0.88 32.32
C ILE A 735 -9.38 0.52 32.46
N ALA A 736 -8.58 1.52 32.09
CA ALA A 736 -9.01 2.92 32.11
C ALA A 736 -9.54 3.33 30.74
N PHE A 737 -10.64 4.07 30.67
CA PHE A 737 -11.22 4.55 29.42
C PHE A 737 -11.76 5.98 29.50
N SER A 738 -11.65 6.71 28.40
CA SER A 738 -12.07 8.11 28.26
C SER A 738 -13.38 8.30 27.47
N LYS A 739 -13.91 7.24 26.85
CA LYS A 739 -15.18 7.26 26.11
C LYS A 739 -16.36 7.28 27.08
N ASP A 740 -17.50 7.82 26.63
CA ASP A 740 -18.73 7.84 27.44
C ASP A 740 -19.33 6.45 27.62
N GLU A 741 -19.12 5.57 26.69
CA GLU A 741 -19.53 4.15 26.73
C GLU A 741 -18.44 3.25 26.17
N ILE A 742 -18.20 2.10 26.81
CA ILE A 742 -17.28 1.07 26.34
C ILE A 742 -17.92 -0.31 26.49
N TRP A 743 -17.60 -1.21 25.54
CA TRP A 743 -18.00 -2.60 25.59
C TRP A 743 -16.76 -3.48 25.86
N LEU A 744 -16.73 -4.06 27.08
CA LEU A 744 -15.65 -4.94 27.55
C LEU A 744 -16.08 -6.41 27.36
N GLN A 745 -15.83 -6.93 26.17
CA GLN A 745 -16.23 -8.26 25.75
C GLN A 745 -15.11 -9.29 25.98
N ASN A 746 -15.49 -10.52 26.34
CA ASN A 746 -14.58 -11.68 26.43
C ASN A 746 -13.36 -11.46 27.34
N ILE A 747 -13.54 -10.79 28.48
CA ILE A 747 -12.48 -10.63 29.48
C ILE A 747 -12.40 -11.88 30.32
N ASN A 748 -11.48 -12.78 29.98
CA ASN A 748 -11.24 -14.03 30.69
C ASN A 748 -9.75 -14.21 30.95
N LEU A 749 -9.44 -14.81 32.09
CA LEU A 749 -8.10 -15.09 32.53
C LEU A 749 -7.82 -16.60 32.39
N TYR A 750 -6.67 -16.95 31.83
CA TYR A 750 -6.25 -18.33 31.67
C TYR A 750 -4.80 -18.53 32.12
N SER A 751 -4.47 -19.69 32.68
CA SER A 751 -3.11 -20.17 32.84
C SER A 751 -2.79 -21.24 31.81
N LEU A 752 -1.58 -21.27 31.26
CA LEU A 752 -1.11 -22.31 30.35
C LEU A 752 -0.28 -23.34 31.14
N ASN A 753 -0.65 -24.59 31.06
CA ASN A 753 0.08 -25.69 31.70
C ASN A 753 1.33 -26.06 30.90
N LEU A 754 2.52 -25.72 31.46
CA LEU A 754 3.81 -25.94 30.80
C LEU A 754 4.14 -27.44 30.61
N GLU A 755 3.73 -28.30 31.54
CA GLU A 755 3.95 -29.75 31.44
C GLU A 755 3.11 -30.32 30.27
N THR A 756 1.85 -29.90 30.15
CA THR A 756 0.99 -30.32 29.07
C THR A 756 1.51 -29.82 27.71
N LEU A 757 1.99 -28.56 27.63
CA LEU A 757 2.64 -28.04 26.44
C LEU A 757 3.84 -28.89 26.03
N SER A 758 4.70 -29.25 26.99
CA SER A 758 5.86 -30.09 26.75
C SER A 758 5.48 -31.50 26.24
N LYS A 759 4.42 -32.11 26.80
CA LYS A 759 3.90 -33.41 26.32
C LYS A 759 3.40 -33.31 24.87
N ILE A 760 2.62 -32.27 24.53
CA ILE A 760 2.13 -32.02 23.17
C ILE A 760 3.29 -31.86 22.18
N THR A 761 4.22 -30.97 22.49
CA THR A 761 5.35 -30.69 21.59
C THR A 761 6.30 -31.88 21.43
N THR A 762 6.55 -32.63 22.50
CA THR A 762 7.36 -33.86 22.48
C THR A 762 6.70 -34.91 21.57
N GLN A 763 5.37 -35.12 21.69
CA GLN A 763 4.64 -36.05 20.84
C GLN A 763 4.74 -35.68 19.35
N LEU A 764 4.53 -34.40 19.03
CA LEU A 764 4.56 -33.91 17.64
C LEU A 764 5.97 -33.91 17.03
N LYS A 765 7.01 -33.76 17.85
CA LYS A 765 8.41 -33.83 17.42
C LYS A 765 8.93 -35.27 17.16
N GLN A 766 8.17 -36.30 17.48
CA GLN A 766 8.58 -37.69 17.24
C GLN A 766 8.71 -38.08 15.76
N SER A 767 8.00 -37.38 14.88
CA SER A 767 8.02 -37.63 13.43
C SER A 767 8.10 -36.27 12.69
N PRO A 768 9.26 -35.61 12.70
CA PRO A 768 9.46 -34.35 12.01
C PRO A 768 9.68 -34.57 10.52
N LEU A 769 9.37 -33.58 9.70
CA LEU A 769 9.87 -33.46 8.34
C LEU A 769 11.36 -33.09 8.41
N HIS A 770 12.24 -34.02 8.09
CA HIS A 770 13.68 -33.77 7.97
C HIS A 770 13.98 -33.08 6.65
N ILE A 771 14.14 -31.76 6.70
CA ILE A 771 14.38 -30.91 5.53
C ILE A 771 15.83 -31.12 5.05
N LYS A 772 16.01 -31.61 3.82
CA LYS A 772 17.29 -31.74 3.13
C LYS A 772 17.67 -30.53 2.30
N HIS A 773 16.67 -29.91 1.69
CA HIS A 773 16.83 -28.65 0.93
C HIS A 773 15.69 -27.70 1.22
N PHE A 774 16.04 -26.44 1.43
CA PHE A 774 15.08 -25.36 1.66
C PHE A 774 15.40 -24.14 0.81
N SER A 775 14.41 -23.68 0.06
CA SER A 775 14.32 -22.32 -0.49
C SER A 775 12.87 -21.83 -0.37
N ASN A 776 12.61 -20.56 -0.65
CA ASN A 776 11.24 -20.03 -0.56
C ASN A 776 10.26 -20.69 -1.53
N THR A 777 10.74 -21.27 -2.62
CA THR A 777 9.89 -21.91 -3.65
C THR A 777 10.09 -23.42 -3.77
N HIS A 778 11.07 -23.99 -3.06
CA HIS A 778 11.37 -25.41 -3.13
C HIS A 778 11.82 -25.96 -1.78
N ILE A 779 11.08 -26.94 -1.27
CA ILE A 779 11.38 -27.64 -0.01
C ILE A 779 11.38 -29.13 -0.29
N SER A 780 12.43 -29.83 0.12
CA SER A 780 12.48 -31.29 0.03
C SER A 780 13.02 -31.90 1.30
N GLY A 781 12.54 -33.07 1.62
CA GLY A 781 12.93 -33.81 2.85
C GLY A 781 12.24 -35.15 2.93
N ASP A 782 12.36 -35.80 4.06
CA ASP A 782 11.72 -37.06 4.35
C ASP A 782 11.01 -37.06 5.71
N ILE A 783 9.96 -37.84 5.81
CA ILE A 783 9.17 -38.02 7.02
C ILE A 783 8.77 -39.48 7.19
N THR A 784 8.71 -39.92 8.44
CA THR A 784 8.17 -41.25 8.79
C THR A 784 6.81 -41.11 9.45
N ILE A 785 5.78 -41.66 8.84
CA ILE A 785 4.40 -41.74 9.37
C ILE A 785 4.26 -43.07 10.12
N LYS A 786 3.96 -42.99 11.41
CA LYS A 786 3.89 -44.17 12.29
C LYS A 786 2.49 -44.86 12.23
N HIS A 787 1.43 -44.06 12.06
CA HIS A 787 0.03 -44.56 12.15
C HIS A 787 -0.78 -44.16 10.93
N LYS A 788 -1.75 -45.00 10.52
CA LYS A 788 -2.63 -44.78 9.34
C LYS A 788 -3.49 -43.49 9.43
N ASN A 789 -3.78 -43.01 10.63
CA ASN A 789 -4.56 -41.81 10.90
C ASN A 789 -3.71 -40.54 11.06
N GLN A 790 -2.51 -40.53 10.52
CA GLN A 790 -1.62 -39.37 10.54
C GLN A 790 -1.45 -38.78 9.14
N VAL A 791 -1.16 -37.48 9.11
CA VAL A 791 -0.86 -36.69 7.91
C VAL A 791 0.45 -35.93 8.13
N LEU A 792 1.16 -35.58 7.06
CA LEU A 792 2.15 -34.53 7.17
C LEU A 792 1.37 -33.21 7.34
N MET A 793 1.50 -32.57 8.48
CA MET A 793 1.05 -31.22 8.77
C MET A 793 2.23 -30.26 8.64
N THR A 794 2.03 -29.12 7.97
CA THR A 794 3.03 -28.06 7.87
C THR A 794 2.50 -26.75 8.43
N THR A 795 3.40 -25.80 8.71
CA THR A 795 3.04 -24.41 9.01
C THR A 795 3.25 -23.47 7.82
N ILE A 796 3.16 -24.03 6.60
CA ILE A 796 3.16 -23.30 5.34
C ILE A 796 1.70 -22.95 5.00
N PRO A 797 1.32 -21.68 4.86
CA PRO A 797 -0.03 -21.32 4.43
C PRO A 797 -0.39 -21.98 3.09
N TYR A 798 -1.60 -22.51 3.00
CA TYR A 798 -2.09 -23.12 1.78
C TYR A 798 -2.28 -22.06 0.69
N ALA A 799 -1.58 -22.23 -0.42
CA ALA A 799 -1.76 -21.44 -1.63
C ALA A 799 -1.87 -22.38 -2.85
N PRO A 800 -2.73 -22.05 -3.84
CA PRO A 800 -2.93 -22.91 -5.03
C PRO A 800 -1.66 -23.18 -5.84
N GLY A 801 -0.61 -22.37 -5.68
CA GLY A 801 0.67 -22.55 -6.35
C GLY A 801 1.54 -23.67 -5.80
N TRP A 802 1.30 -24.16 -4.60
CA TRP A 802 2.07 -25.27 -4.03
C TRP A 802 1.69 -26.62 -4.64
N GLN A 803 2.67 -27.27 -5.25
CA GLN A 803 2.60 -28.62 -5.79
C GLN A 803 3.40 -29.56 -4.88
N VAL A 804 2.79 -30.67 -4.51
CA VAL A 804 3.39 -31.66 -3.63
C VAL A 804 3.64 -32.94 -4.39
N THR A 805 4.83 -33.53 -4.23
CA THR A 805 5.10 -34.91 -4.64
C THR A 805 5.51 -35.74 -3.41
N VAL A 806 5.05 -36.97 -3.36
CA VAL A 806 5.38 -37.97 -2.35
C VAL A 806 5.93 -39.16 -3.09
N ASP A 807 7.13 -39.57 -2.76
CA ASP A 807 7.82 -40.73 -3.39
C ASP A 807 7.84 -40.61 -4.93
N ASN A 808 8.11 -39.38 -5.44
CA ASN A 808 8.10 -38.98 -6.84
C ASN A 808 6.72 -38.99 -7.54
N HIS A 809 5.62 -39.24 -6.82
CA HIS A 809 4.27 -39.19 -7.37
C HIS A 809 3.55 -37.88 -6.95
N PRO A 810 2.83 -37.19 -7.84
CA PRO A 810 2.10 -35.99 -7.48
C PRO A 810 0.92 -36.34 -6.54
N VAL A 811 0.82 -35.57 -5.45
CA VAL A 811 -0.24 -35.73 -4.45
C VAL A 811 -0.92 -34.39 -4.22
N LYS A 812 -2.25 -34.41 -4.11
CA LYS A 812 -3.02 -33.20 -3.84
C LYS A 812 -2.82 -32.74 -2.39
N ALA A 813 -2.28 -31.56 -2.21
CA ALA A 813 -2.28 -30.88 -0.90
C ALA A 813 -3.71 -30.54 -0.48
N VAL A 814 -4.00 -30.64 0.82
CA VAL A 814 -5.27 -30.26 1.43
C VAL A 814 -5.03 -29.22 2.54
N LYS A 815 -6.09 -28.57 3.00
CA LYS A 815 -5.98 -27.59 4.10
C LYS A 815 -6.07 -28.31 5.44
N GLY A 816 -4.98 -28.26 6.22
CA GLY A 816 -4.98 -28.56 7.65
C GLY A 816 -5.23 -27.30 8.47
N LEU A 817 -5.99 -27.42 9.56
CA LEU A 817 -6.39 -26.31 10.44
C LEU A 817 -6.97 -25.11 9.67
N LYS A 818 -7.65 -25.35 8.55
CA LYS A 818 -8.24 -24.36 7.63
C LYS A 818 -7.25 -23.40 6.92
N ASN A 819 -5.96 -23.42 7.26
CA ASN A 819 -5.00 -22.45 6.74
C ASN A 819 -3.73 -23.06 6.14
N PHE A 820 -3.25 -24.21 6.62
CA PHE A 820 -1.92 -24.73 6.28
C PHE A 820 -1.98 -25.89 5.28
N ILE A 821 -0.84 -26.14 4.63
CA ILE A 821 -0.68 -27.33 3.80
C ILE A 821 -0.63 -28.57 4.70
N ALA A 822 -1.51 -29.53 4.43
CA ALA A 822 -1.45 -30.87 4.95
C ALA A 822 -1.42 -31.88 3.80
N VAL A 823 -0.72 -33.01 3.99
CA VAL A 823 -0.59 -34.06 2.98
C VAL A 823 -1.00 -35.38 3.60
N PRO A 824 -2.11 -35.99 3.18
CA PRO A 824 -2.48 -37.35 3.59
C PRO A 824 -1.41 -38.36 3.14
N LEU A 825 -0.92 -39.18 4.08
CA LEU A 825 0.13 -40.16 3.83
C LEU A 825 -0.28 -41.51 4.40
N LYS A 826 0.28 -42.57 3.85
CA LYS A 826 0.18 -43.93 4.46
C LYS A 826 1.23 -44.07 5.58
N ALA A 827 1.11 -45.07 6.44
CA ALA A 827 2.19 -45.40 7.35
C ALA A 827 3.43 -45.87 6.57
N GLY A 828 4.61 -45.41 6.96
CA GLY A 828 5.87 -45.68 6.28
C GLY A 828 6.79 -44.47 6.21
N HIS A 829 7.93 -44.66 5.56
CA HIS A 829 8.89 -43.58 5.25
C HIS A 829 8.57 -42.98 3.89
N HIS A 830 8.51 -41.66 3.81
CA HIS A 830 8.15 -40.94 2.58
C HIS A 830 9.13 -39.84 2.26
N GLN A 831 9.47 -39.71 0.97
CA GLN A 831 10.19 -38.55 0.43
C GLN A 831 9.18 -37.48 0.01
N ILE A 832 9.30 -36.29 0.55
CA ILE A 832 8.41 -35.17 0.32
C ILE A 832 9.13 -34.09 -0.49
N LYS A 833 8.46 -33.59 -1.52
CA LYS A 833 8.90 -32.41 -2.27
C LYS A 833 7.75 -31.44 -2.44
N LEU A 834 7.93 -30.22 -1.98
CA LEU A 834 7.02 -29.10 -2.15
C LEU A 834 7.65 -28.11 -3.13
N THR A 835 6.95 -27.76 -4.20
CA THR A 835 7.45 -26.78 -5.18
C THR A 835 6.36 -25.74 -5.44
N TYR A 836 6.70 -24.47 -5.26
CA TYR A 836 5.79 -23.37 -5.55
C TYR A 836 5.88 -22.96 -7.02
N ARG A 837 4.75 -22.95 -7.70
CA ARG A 837 4.61 -22.44 -9.06
C ARG A 837 3.45 -21.47 -9.12
N LEU A 838 3.77 -20.24 -9.45
CA LEU A 838 2.78 -19.17 -9.51
C LEU A 838 1.68 -19.50 -10.53
N PRO A 839 0.39 -19.55 -10.11
CA PRO A 839 -0.72 -19.83 -11.02
C PRO A 839 -0.78 -18.82 -12.16
N TYR A 840 -1.10 -19.31 -13.37
CA TYR A 840 -1.22 -18.54 -14.61
C TYR A 840 0.05 -17.81 -15.10
N PHE A 841 1.16 -17.83 -14.36
CA PHE A 841 2.39 -17.13 -14.78
C PHE A 841 2.95 -17.67 -16.11
N LYS A 842 3.06 -19.00 -16.25
CA LYS A 842 3.56 -19.60 -17.48
C LYS A 842 2.67 -19.29 -18.69
N LEU A 843 1.34 -19.33 -18.51
CA LEU A 843 0.40 -18.98 -19.56
C LEU A 843 0.53 -17.51 -19.94
N GLY A 844 0.57 -16.62 -18.94
CA GLY A 844 0.75 -15.19 -19.17
C GLY A 844 2.06 -14.88 -19.87
N LEU A 845 3.16 -15.53 -19.48
CA LEU A 845 4.47 -15.38 -20.12
C LEU A 845 4.44 -15.83 -21.57
N LEU A 846 3.83 -16.98 -21.86
CA LEU A 846 3.67 -17.48 -23.24
C LEU A 846 2.89 -16.47 -24.09
N ILE A 847 1.77 -15.97 -23.60
CA ILE A 847 0.96 -14.96 -24.29
C ILE A 847 1.79 -13.69 -24.55
N SER A 848 2.52 -13.20 -23.56
CA SER A 848 3.33 -11.99 -23.73
C SER A 848 4.47 -12.17 -24.72
N VAL A 849 5.17 -13.32 -24.69
CA VAL A 849 6.27 -13.63 -25.62
C VAL A 849 5.73 -13.77 -27.05
N VAL A 850 4.67 -14.54 -27.26
CA VAL A 850 4.07 -14.73 -28.60
C VAL A 850 3.58 -13.39 -29.16
N SER A 851 2.87 -12.61 -28.34
CA SER A 851 2.39 -11.28 -28.76
C SER A 851 3.53 -10.31 -29.07
N GLY A 852 4.61 -10.36 -28.29
CA GLY A 852 5.82 -9.57 -28.55
C GLY A 852 6.49 -9.94 -29.86
N LEU A 853 6.66 -11.24 -30.14
CA LEU A 853 7.23 -11.74 -31.39
C LEU A 853 6.35 -11.35 -32.60
N MET A 854 5.03 -11.51 -32.49
CA MET A 854 4.08 -11.08 -33.52
C MET A 854 4.16 -9.56 -33.75
N ALA A 855 4.25 -8.76 -32.69
CA ALA A 855 4.40 -7.32 -32.80
C ALA A 855 5.67 -6.91 -33.54
N ILE A 856 6.80 -7.56 -33.23
CA ILE A 856 8.08 -7.34 -33.90
C ILE A 856 7.97 -7.73 -35.39
N LEU A 857 7.39 -8.87 -35.70
CA LEU A 857 7.19 -9.34 -37.05
C LEU A 857 6.35 -8.36 -37.88
N ILE A 858 5.22 -7.92 -37.35
CA ILE A 858 4.34 -6.91 -37.98
C ILE A 858 5.11 -5.60 -38.20
N ALA A 859 5.93 -5.15 -37.25
CA ALA A 859 6.73 -3.95 -37.40
C ALA A 859 7.77 -4.06 -38.51
N ILE A 860 8.46 -5.23 -38.63
CA ILE A 860 9.44 -5.53 -39.72
C ILE A 860 8.74 -5.55 -41.09
N ILE A 861 7.63 -6.28 -41.20
CA ILE A 861 6.84 -6.38 -42.45
C ILE A 861 6.37 -4.99 -42.89
N THR A 862 5.79 -4.21 -41.92
CA THR A 862 5.31 -2.84 -42.21
C THR A 862 6.47 -1.93 -42.70
N ARG A 863 7.66 -2.07 -42.09
CA ARG A 863 8.86 -1.31 -42.48
C ARG A 863 9.39 -1.73 -43.87
N TYR A 864 9.37 -3.03 -44.16
CA TYR A 864 9.79 -3.57 -45.45
C TYR A 864 8.91 -3.06 -46.60
N PHE A 865 7.56 -3.15 -46.47
CA PHE A 865 6.62 -2.65 -47.49
C PHE A 865 6.63 -1.12 -47.62
N ARG A 866 6.98 -0.38 -46.55
CA ARG A 866 7.21 1.06 -46.64
C ARG A 866 8.41 1.41 -47.51
N ARG A 867 9.51 0.72 -47.35
CA ARG A 867 10.73 0.95 -48.16
C ARG A 867 10.47 0.68 -49.63
N ARG A 868 9.71 -0.38 -49.98
CA ARG A 868 9.35 -0.69 -51.40
C ARG A 868 8.37 0.29 -52.05
N ARG A 869 7.58 1.05 -51.28
CA ARG A 869 6.68 2.06 -51.85
C ARG A 869 7.36 3.44 -52.01
N LEU A 870 8.57 3.61 -51.59
CA LEU A 870 9.40 4.80 -51.74
C LEU A 870 10.38 4.67 -52.88
N PHE A 871 10.47 3.47 -53.51
CA PHE A 871 11.06 3.20 -54.82
C PHE A 871 9.90 2.88 -55.79
#